data_6c83b0559ea9c2a1f16baa7a27815db6
#
_entry.id   6c83b0559ea9c2a1f16baa7a27815db6
#
_cell.length_a   1.000
_cell.length_b   1.000
_cell.length_c   1.000
_cell.angle_alpha   90.00
_cell.angle_beta   90.00
_cell.angle_gamma   90.00
#
_symmetry.space_group_name_H-M   'P 1'
#
loop_
_entity.id
_entity.type
_entity.pdbx_description
1 polymer ?
#
loop_
_entity_poly.entity_id
_entity_poly.type
_entity_poly.pdbx_seq_one_letter_code
_entity_poly.pdbx_strand_id
1 'polypeptide(L)'
;MAKSKKDFTLLLIALFCSSLAHAQKQVPAERKDSIDNGSNIIKIVGNHSNKGAANNALDVLSGQAAGVNVTSNGLDRMAMLNSVRVRGTTSIIGGNDPLVLIDGVTSDVLTLSTIYPADIESFRILKNAAETAMYGSRGASGVIEVKTKKGTGRGFQISYEGNVGFEQMYKHLEMLNAAEYVATAKALGIYCNNGGFNTDNYKVITRTGMVNNHYLAFSGGTPQSNYRASFGFMDHNTIIKKMDYGVYVAKVDVTQKAFGDRLTGEFGVFGSSFKNHDIFDTQMLFYSAACQNPTFPAGTDEHGNWLKNESATHINPPGILLEEKNDSKDLNFDTHIKLSYDFNKNWRVSTFGSYLYGSTENGKFCPTWVWAQGNVYRGEFKKEEWLGNVSLDFNKEFGIHKVSAGVSSEYRKLKKTAFWVYAKGIPTNDFHYDNLGATAARPYGGTESTYEDQSLASVMGNITYNLLDRYSVAVNARGDGSSMVGDNNTWGFFPSVSFTWDLKKEKFLSNIKPLSMLKLRTGLGQAGNLGGISAYTTMNTVRQTGIVPVKSSPTVTLGMVRNNNPDLKWETKTTFNLGADIGLFANRLMLTAEYYYSKTTDMLYAYEVPVPPFAYNTLLANIGSMSNRGFELGLSVQPISKKDMDLNINMNLSFQSNKLISLSGDYKGMSMSAANITPIGSLDGAGQNGGDNNVVYQIVGQTLGVFYLPDCKGQV
;
A
#
# COMPACT_ATOMS: atom_id res chain seq x y z
N MET A 1 -23.72 -31.15 14.01
CA MET A 1 -24.16 -29.76 13.76
C MET A 1 -23.65 -29.14 12.44
N ALA A 2 -23.04 -29.89 11.54
CA ALA A 2 -22.48 -29.38 10.26
C ALA A 2 -23.40 -29.50 9.03
N LYS A 3 -24.57 -30.13 9.15
CA LYS A 3 -25.52 -30.31 8.02
C LYS A 3 -26.53 -29.16 7.84
N SER A 4 -26.76 -28.33 8.86
CA SER A 4 -27.80 -27.29 8.85
C SER A 4 -27.39 -25.97 8.15
N LYS A 5 -26.08 -25.73 7.93
CA LYS A 5 -25.62 -24.46 7.30
C LYS A 5 -25.69 -24.49 5.75
N LYS A 6 -25.58 -25.65 5.13
CA LYS A 6 -25.66 -25.78 3.66
C LYS A 6 -27.08 -25.61 3.11
N ASP A 7 -28.07 -26.05 3.87
CA ASP A 7 -29.46 -26.01 3.42
C ASP A 7 -30.07 -24.59 3.49
N PHE A 8 -29.57 -23.73 4.40
CA PHE A 8 -30.03 -22.36 4.51
C PHE A 8 -29.49 -21.46 3.39
N THR A 9 -28.27 -21.72 2.92
CA THR A 9 -27.66 -20.99 1.81
C THR A 9 -28.31 -21.33 0.47
N LEU A 10 -28.69 -22.58 0.24
CA LEU A 10 -29.39 -23.03 -0.95
C LEU A 10 -30.84 -22.52 -1.02
N LEU A 11 -31.52 -22.38 0.10
CA LEU A 11 -32.90 -21.88 0.16
C LEU A 11 -32.98 -20.38 -0.14
N LEU A 12 -31.99 -19.59 0.27
CA LEU A 12 -31.87 -18.17 -0.05
C LEU A 12 -31.56 -17.93 -1.54
N ILE A 13 -30.77 -18.76 -2.16
CA ILE A 13 -30.46 -18.68 -3.60
C ILE A 13 -31.66 -19.07 -4.46
N ALA A 14 -32.44 -20.08 -4.07
CA ALA A 14 -33.61 -20.53 -4.81
C ALA A 14 -34.79 -19.54 -4.75
N LEU A 15 -34.96 -18.79 -3.66
CA LEU A 15 -36.00 -17.77 -3.52
C LEU A 15 -35.68 -16.47 -4.30
N PHE A 16 -34.40 -16.20 -4.59
CA PHE A 16 -33.98 -15.00 -5.33
C PHE A 16 -34.00 -15.16 -6.86
N CYS A 17 -33.82 -16.37 -7.38
CA CYS A 17 -33.79 -16.62 -8.83
C CYS A 17 -35.13 -16.53 -9.54
N SER A 18 -36.25 -16.56 -8.83
CA SER A 18 -37.60 -16.60 -9.44
C SER A 18 -38.26 -15.22 -9.64
N SER A 19 -37.70 -14.13 -9.12
CA SER A 19 -38.27 -12.77 -9.19
C SER A 19 -37.51 -11.73 -10.03
N LEU A 20 -36.44 -12.10 -10.71
CA LEU A 20 -35.52 -11.15 -11.37
C LEU A 20 -35.65 -11.07 -12.91
N ALA A 21 -36.73 -11.58 -13.50
CA ALA A 21 -36.92 -11.59 -14.96
C ALA A 21 -37.47 -10.28 -15.57
N HIS A 22 -37.80 -9.24 -14.81
CA HIS A 22 -38.39 -8.02 -15.34
C HIS A 22 -37.92 -6.77 -14.60
N ALA A 23 -36.82 -6.14 -15.05
CA ALA A 23 -36.63 -4.68 -15.00
C ALA A 23 -35.20 -4.26 -15.44
N GLN A 24 -34.90 -4.32 -16.71
CA GLN A 24 -33.83 -3.48 -17.29
C GLN A 24 -34.49 -2.37 -18.12
N LYS A 25 -34.84 -1.27 -17.49
CA LYS A 25 -34.95 0.02 -18.17
C LYS A 25 -33.65 0.78 -17.94
N GLN A 26 -32.85 0.87 -18.99
CA GLN A 26 -31.66 1.72 -19.00
C GLN A 26 -32.09 3.18 -18.75
N VAL A 27 -31.56 3.76 -17.66
CA VAL A 27 -31.59 5.20 -17.43
C VAL A 27 -30.43 5.81 -18.23
N PRO A 28 -30.66 6.85 -19.05
CA PRO A 28 -29.58 7.52 -19.75
C PRO A 28 -28.57 8.09 -18.75
N ALA A 29 -27.30 7.82 -18.96
CA ALA A 29 -26.20 8.36 -18.19
C ALA A 29 -26.23 9.90 -18.31
N GLU A 30 -26.54 10.61 -17.24
CA GLU A 30 -26.29 12.05 -17.15
C GLU A 30 -24.77 12.29 -17.21
N ARG A 31 -24.33 12.86 -18.32
CA ARG A 31 -22.99 13.44 -18.49
C ARG A 31 -22.87 14.62 -17.53
N LYS A 32 -22.26 14.43 -16.38
CA LYS A 32 -21.66 15.52 -15.61
C LYS A 32 -20.18 15.57 -15.91
N ASP A 33 -19.82 16.27 -16.96
CA ASP A 33 -18.48 16.75 -17.23
C ASP A 33 -18.15 17.86 -16.22
N SER A 34 -17.79 17.51 -15.02
CA SER A 34 -17.05 18.40 -14.15
C SER A 34 -15.59 17.97 -14.19
N ILE A 35 -14.86 18.45 -15.19
CA ILE A 35 -13.40 18.53 -15.14
C ILE A 35 -13.10 19.51 -14.04
N ASP A 36 -12.79 18.98 -12.87
CA ASP A 36 -12.39 19.77 -11.73
C ASP A 36 -11.03 20.41 -12.03
N ASN A 37 -10.90 21.70 -11.73
CA ASN A 37 -9.75 22.51 -12.14
C ASN A 37 -8.43 21.96 -11.62
N GLY A 38 -7.68 21.25 -12.49
CA GLY A 38 -6.24 21.03 -12.31
C GLY A 38 -5.79 19.87 -11.41
N SER A 39 -6.67 19.10 -10.79
CA SER A 39 -6.28 17.91 -10.05
C SER A 39 -6.35 16.66 -10.94
N ASN A 40 -5.38 15.75 -10.81
CA ASN A 40 -5.39 14.43 -11.45
C ASN A 40 -6.48 13.54 -10.80
N ILE A 41 -7.74 13.92 -11.01
CA ILE A 41 -8.88 13.12 -10.57
C ILE A 41 -9.11 12.07 -11.65
N ILE A 42 -8.80 10.84 -11.29
CA ILE A 42 -9.21 9.68 -12.05
C ILE A 42 -10.58 9.30 -11.53
N LYS A 43 -11.62 9.78 -12.19
CA LYS A 43 -12.96 9.26 -11.97
C LYS A 43 -13.02 7.87 -12.59
N ILE A 44 -12.89 6.87 -11.78
CA ILE A 44 -13.23 5.51 -12.17
C ILE A 44 -14.75 5.42 -12.06
N VAL A 45 -15.40 5.91 -13.11
CA VAL A 45 -16.85 5.74 -13.22
C VAL A 45 -17.11 4.26 -13.36
N GLY A 46 -17.80 3.67 -12.40
CA GLY A 46 -17.98 2.23 -12.19
C GLY A 46 -18.60 1.40 -13.34
N ASN A 47 -18.72 1.97 -14.54
CA ASN A 47 -19.16 1.28 -15.75
C ASN A 47 -18.03 1.03 -16.76
N HIS A 48 -16.83 1.56 -16.57
CA HIS A 48 -15.73 1.47 -17.54
C HIS A 48 -14.43 0.86 -16.99
N SER A 49 -14.36 0.55 -15.70
CA SER A 49 -13.26 -0.26 -15.17
C SER A 49 -13.46 -1.73 -15.59
N ASN A 50 -12.38 -2.46 -15.74
CA ASN A 50 -12.37 -3.89 -16.07
C ASN A 50 -13.30 -4.70 -15.15
N LYS A 51 -14.60 -4.71 -15.47
CA LYS A 51 -15.57 -5.54 -14.78
C LYS A 51 -15.19 -6.99 -14.99
N GLY A 52 -14.83 -7.68 -13.94
CA GLY A 52 -14.53 -9.12 -13.96
C GLY A 52 -13.06 -9.48 -13.80
N ALA A 53 -12.11 -8.55 -13.97
CA ALA A 53 -10.69 -8.82 -13.73
C ALA A 53 -10.14 -8.14 -12.47
N ALA A 54 -10.89 -7.18 -11.88
CA ALA A 54 -10.48 -6.47 -10.68
C ALA A 54 -11.12 -7.12 -9.44
N ASN A 55 -10.30 -7.68 -8.58
CA ASN A 55 -10.74 -8.34 -7.35
C ASN A 55 -10.82 -7.36 -6.18
N ASN A 56 -10.07 -6.28 -6.24
CA ASN A 56 -9.96 -5.27 -5.18
C ASN A 56 -9.71 -3.87 -5.74
N ALA A 57 -9.67 -2.89 -4.86
CA ALA A 57 -9.46 -1.47 -5.21
C ALA A 57 -8.10 -1.20 -5.87
N LEU A 58 -7.05 -1.97 -5.55
CA LEU A 58 -5.72 -1.81 -6.14
C LEU A 58 -5.68 -2.30 -7.59
N ASP A 59 -6.39 -3.38 -7.90
CA ASP A 59 -6.52 -3.88 -9.27
C ASP A 59 -7.22 -2.84 -10.16
N VAL A 60 -8.24 -2.17 -9.60
CA VAL A 60 -8.94 -1.07 -10.29
C VAL A 60 -8.00 0.12 -10.54
N LEU A 61 -7.12 0.43 -9.60
CA LEU A 61 -6.18 1.55 -9.71
C LEU A 61 -5.01 1.25 -10.67
N SER A 62 -4.66 -0.02 -10.82
CA SER A 62 -3.52 -0.46 -11.63
C SER A 62 -3.64 0.00 -13.08
N GLY A 63 -2.61 0.68 -13.60
CA GLY A 63 -2.56 1.19 -14.96
C GLY A 63 -3.49 2.38 -15.26
N GLN A 64 -4.25 2.90 -14.28
CA GLN A 64 -5.20 3.99 -14.50
C GLN A 64 -4.59 5.38 -14.35
N ALA A 65 -3.43 5.50 -13.71
CA ALA A 65 -2.78 6.78 -13.44
C ALA A 65 -1.32 6.78 -13.84
N ALA A 66 -0.91 7.75 -14.65
CA ALA A 66 0.51 7.98 -14.89
C ALA A 66 1.23 8.33 -13.57
N GLY A 67 2.41 7.76 -13.34
CA GLY A 67 3.19 7.94 -12.12
C GLY A 67 2.73 7.13 -10.91
N VAL A 68 1.70 6.30 -11.04
CA VAL A 68 1.29 5.35 -10.00
C VAL A 68 1.68 3.95 -10.45
N ASN A 69 2.51 3.31 -9.65
CA ASN A 69 2.90 1.91 -9.86
C ASN A 69 2.23 1.04 -8.80
N VAL A 70 1.43 0.09 -9.26
CA VAL A 70 0.86 -0.97 -8.44
C VAL A 70 1.48 -2.26 -8.95
N THR A 71 2.42 -2.81 -8.18
CA THR A 71 3.02 -4.11 -8.49
C THR A 71 2.36 -5.18 -7.62
N SER A 72 1.74 -6.15 -8.24
CA SER A 72 1.24 -7.33 -7.56
C SER A 72 2.17 -8.49 -7.88
N ASN A 73 2.78 -9.08 -6.87
CA ASN A 73 3.59 -10.29 -7.08
C ASN A 73 2.71 -11.54 -7.18
N GLY A 74 1.42 -11.41 -6.94
CA GLY A 74 0.43 -12.49 -7.11
C GLY A 74 0.54 -13.67 -6.15
N LEU A 75 1.62 -13.78 -5.40
CA LEU A 75 1.98 -14.95 -4.62
C LEU A 75 1.90 -14.77 -3.10
N ASP A 76 2.09 -13.54 -2.62
CA ASP A 76 2.15 -13.24 -1.20
C ASP A 76 1.39 -11.95 -0.92
N ARG A 77 0.53 -11.98 0.10
CA ARG A 77 -0.20 -10.82 0.58
C ARG A 77 0.74 -9.68 0.99
N MET A 78 1.84 -9.99 1.69
CA MET A 78 2.79 -8.97 2.14
C MET A 78 3.50 -8.29 0.97
N ALA A 79 3.78 -9.02 -0.11
CA ALA A 79 4.32 -8.47 -1.34
C ALA A 79 3.33 -7.57 -2.09
N MET A 80 2.03 -7.87 -2.03
CA MET A 80 0.99 -6.97 -2.57
C MET A 80 0.94 -5.64 -1.81
N LEU A 81 1.15 -5.64 -0.50
CA LEU A 81 1.06 -4.46 0.36
C LEU A 81 2.20 -3.47 0.17
N ASN A 82 3.38 -3.95 -0.18
CA ASN A 82 4.58 -3.10 -0.34
C ASN A 82 4.71 -2.47 -1.73
N SER A 83 3.69 -2.54 -2.56
CA SER A 83 3.85 -2.36 -3.99
C SER A 83 3.18 -1.12 -4.59
N VAL A 84 2.52 -0.28 -3.80
CA VAL A 84 1.95 0.97 -4.31
C VAL A 84 2.95 2.11 -4.15
N ARG A 85 3.35 2.72 -5.26
CA ARG A 85 4.27 3.85 -5.29
C ARG A 85 3.72 4.96 -6.16
N VAL A 86 3.80 6.19 -5.66
CA VAL A 86 3.48 7.40 -6.42
C VAL A 86 4.78 8.13 -6.73
N ARG A 87 5.15 8.20 -8.03
CA ARG A 87 6.40 8.81 -8.50
C ARG A 87 7.67 8.17 -7.92
N GLY A 88 7.61 6.87 -7.64
CA GLY A 88 8.78 6.08 -7.22
C GLY A 88 9.26 6.33 -5.80
N THR A 89 10.55 6.05 -5.56
CA THR A 89 11.18 6.11 -4.23
C THR A 89 11.74 7.50 -3.96
N THR A 90 11.45 8.05 -2.78
CA THR A 90 11.85 9.41 -2.37
C THR A 90 12.58 9.47 -1.04
N SER A 91 12.71 8.33 -0.34
CA SER A 91 13.44 8.18 0.92
C SER A 91 14.04 6.78 1.02
N ILE A 92 15.13 6.65 1.79
CA ILE A 92 15.75 5.35 2.11
C ILE A 92 15.05 4.69 3.31
N ILE A 93 14.88 5.43 4.41
CA ILE A 93 14.31 4.93 5.68
C ILE A 93 12.89 5.45 5.89
N GLY A 94 12.58 6.65 5.40
CA GLY A 94 11.35 7.39 5.69
C GLY A 94 10.05 6.79 5.14
N GLY A 95 10.13 5.60 4.51
CA GLY A 95 8.99 4.98 3.85
C GLY A 95 8.64 5.68 2.54
N ASN A 96 7.98 4.95 1.65
CA ASN A 96 7.61 5.46 0.32
C ASN A 96 6.16 5.15 -0.03
N ASP A 97 5.37 4.67 0.94
CA ASP A 97 3.96 4.37 0.75
C ASP A 97 3.15 5.67 0.71
N PRO A 98 2.22 5.81 -0.22
CA PRO A 98 1.33 6.95 -0.27
C PRO A 98 0.40 6.97 0.95
N LEU A 99 0.00 8.16 1.36
CA LEU A 99 -1.09 8.33 2.31
C LEU A 99 -2.39 7.87 1.65
N VAL A 100 -3.10 6.95 2.26
CA VAL A 100 -4.43 6.52 1.81
C VAL A 100 -5.50 7.18 2.66
N LEU A 101 -6.51 7.76 2.01
CA LEU A 101 -7.70 8.31 2.64
C LEU A 101 -8.93 7.66 2.06
N ILE A 102 -9.79 7.09 2.90
CA ILE A 102 -11.06 6.49 2.48
C ILE A 102 -12.19 7.33 3.10
N ASP A 103 -12.93 8.05 2.27
CA ASP A 103 -13.96 9.02 2.70
C ASP A 103 -13.44 10.03 3.74
N GLY A 104 -12.15 10.38 3.68
CA GLY A 104 -11.46 11.29 4.59
C GLY A 104 -10.82 10.63 5.81
N VAL A 105 -11.09 9.36 6.09
CA VAL A 105 -10.44 8.59 7.16
C VAL A 105 -9.05 8.17 6.72
N THR A 106 -8.03 8.43 7.55
CA THR A 106 -6.66 7.93 7.32
C THR A 106 -6.67 6.40 7.34
N SER A 107 -6.11 5.80 6.32
CA SER A 107 -6.08 4.35 6.15
C SER A 107 -4.73 3.89 5.62
N ASP A 108 -4.63 2.64 5.24
CA ASP A 108 -3.44 2.03 4.66
C ASP A 108 -3.77 1.22 3.41
N VAL A 109 -2.72 0.76 2.72
CA VAL A 109 -2.85 0.01 1.46
C VAL A 109 -3.55 -1.33 1.68
N LEU A 110 -3.39 -1.95 2.87
CA LEU A 110 -4.08 -3.19 3.22
C LEU A 110 -5.59 -2.98 3.31
N THR A 111 -6.03 -1.98 4.06
CA THR A 111 -7.46 -1.64 4.17
C THR A 111 -8.02 -1.25 2.79
N LEU A 112 -7.25 -0.49 1.99
CA LEU A 112 -7.64 -0.18 0.61
C LEU A 112 -7.86 -1.45 -0.23
N SER A 113 -7.02 -2.47 -0.08
CA SER A 113 -7.18 -3.74 -0.80
C SER A 113 -8.44 -4.53 -0.40
N THR A 114 -9.06 -4.22 0.73
CA THR A 114 -10.31 -4.87 1.14
C THR A 114 -11.56 -4.18 0.59
N ILE A 115 -11.46 -2.96 0.05
CA ILE A 115 -12.63 -2.25 -0.50
C ILE A 115 -13.08 -2.93 -1.79
N TYR A 116 -14.36 -3.26 -1.83
CA TYR A 116 -14.95 -3.85 -3.02
C TYR A 116 -15.04 -2.82 -4.15
N PRO A 117 -14.59 -3.15 -5.39
CA PRO A 117 -14.59 -2.22 -6.53
C PRO A 117 -15.94 -1.54 -6.79
N ALA A 118 -17.04 -2.25 -6.58
CA ALA A 118 -18.39 -1.70 -6.78
C ALA A 118 -18.78 -0.59 -5.79
N ASP A 119 -18.09 -0.47 -4.64
CA ASP A 119 -18.32 0.63 -3.69
C ASP A 119 -17.55 1.90 -4.06
N ILE A 120 -16.58 1.81 -4.94
CA ILE A 120 -15.74 2.94 -5.30
C ILE A 120 -16.49 3.87 -6.25
N GLU A 121 -16.55 5.15 -5.91
CA GLU A 121 -17.04 6.22 -6.78
C GLU A 121 -15.90 6.81 -7.60
N SER A 122 -14.77 7.11 -6.93
CA SER A 122 -13.61 7.71 -7.58
C SER A 122 -12.34 7.54 -6.77
N PHE A 123 -11.21 7.54 -7.49
CA PHE A 123 -9.89 7.80 -6.91
C PHE A 123 -9.43 9.20 -7.28
N ARG A 124 -8.79 9.87 -6.35
CA ARG A 124 -8.07 11.11 -6.58
C ARG A 124 -6.62 10.91 -6.15
N ILE A 125 -5.71 11.03 -7.12
CA ILE A 125 -4.29 10.83 -6.88
C ILE A 125 -3.61 12.20 -6.81
N LEU A 126 -3.15 12.56 -5.63
CA LEU A 126 -2.45 13.81 -5.38
C LEU A 126 -0.95 13.53 -5.42
N LYS A 127 -0.29 14.07 -6.41
CA LYS A 127 1.14 13.86 -6.66
C LYS A 127 1.91 15.17 -6.85
N ASN A 128 1.19 16.28 -7.06
CA ASN A 128 1.78 17.59 -7.24
C ASN A 128 2.07 18.27 -5.90
N ALA A 129 3.11 19.08 -5.87
CA ALA A 129 3.59 19.74 -4.67
C ALA A 129 2.50 20.56 -3.94
N ALA A 130 1.70 21.32 -4.71
CA ALA A 130 0.66 22.16 -4.12
C ALA A 130 -0.48 21.35 -3.49
N GLU A 131 -0.78 20.17 -4.02
CA GLU A 131 -1.82 19.27 -3.53
C GLU A 131 -1.33 18.49 -2.30
N THR A 132 -0.11 17.95 -2.35
CA THR A 132 0.45 17.12 -1.27
C THR A 132 0.88 17.93 -0.05
N ALA A 133 1.25 19.20 -0.23
CA ALA A 133 1.62 20.10 0.88
C ALA A 133 0.47 20.28 1.90
N MET A 134 -0.78 20.20 1.49
CA MET A 134 -1.93 20.24 2.40
C MET A 134 -1.97 19.06 3.39
N TYR A 135 -1.29 17.95 3.06
CA TYR A 135 -1.15 16.77 3.92
C TYR A 135 0.16 16.77 4.71
N GLY A 136 0.99 17.81 4.54
CA GLY A 136 2.18 18.09 5.33
C GLY A 136 3.13 16.90 5.39
N SER A 137 3.46 16.51 6.61
CA SER A 137 4.39 15.42 6.91
C SER A 137 3.92 14.02 6.47
N ARG A 138 2.68 13.86 6.04
CA ARG A 138 2.14 12.59 5.56
C ARG A 138 2.04 12.52 4.03
N GLY A 139 2.18 13.68 3.35
CA GLY A 139 1.96 13.80 1.90
C GLY A 139 3.19 13.59 1.02
N ALA A 140 4.39 13.40 1.58
CA ALA A 140 5.64 13.36 0.82
C ALA A 140 5.68 12.27 -0.28
N SER A 141 5.11 11.11 -0.01
CA SER A 141 5.07 9.97 -0.96
C SER A 141 3.81 9.96 -1.84
N GLY A 142 3.06 11.09 -1.88
CA GLY A 142 1.78 11.19 -2.59
C GLY A 142 0.59 10.81 -1.70
N VAL A 143 -0.62 11.11 -2.22
CA VAL A 143 -1.87 10.81 -1.51
C VAL A 143 -2.85 10.12 -2.46
N ILE A 144 -3.49 9.07 -1.99
CA ILE A 144 -4.57 8.36 -2.67
C ILE A 144 -5.85 8.59 -1.88
N GLU A 145 -6.72 9.45 -2.39
CA GLU A 145 -8.05 9.65 -1.84
C GLU A 145 -9.05 8.75 -2.56
N VAL A 146 -9.76 7.96 -1.80
CA VAL A 146 -10.86 7.11 -2.28
C VAL A 146 -12.16 7.69 -1.80
N LYS A 147 -13.05 8.00 -2.73
CA LYS A 147 -14.44 8.29 -2.41
C LYS A 147 -15.27 7.07 -2.72
N THR A 148 -16.08 6.68 -1.76
CA THR A 148 -17.02 5.59 -1.94
C THR A 148 -18.39 6.12 -2.32
N LYS A 149 -19.20 5.27 -2.95
CA LYS A 149 -20.56 5.59 -3.34
C LYS A 149 -21.42 5.87 -2.12
N LYS A 150 -22.22 6.92 -2.18
CA LYS A 150 -23.21 7.34 -1.17
C LYS A 150 -24.63 7.04 -1.62
N GLY A 151 -25.60 7.20 -0.74
CA GLY A 151 -27.03 7.15 -1.08
C GLY A 151 -27.39 8.28 -2.06
N THR A 152 -28.23 7.98 -3.04
CA THR A 152 -28.59 8.93 -4.12
C THR A 152 -29.86 9.72 -3.88
N GLY A 153 -30.62 9.41 -2.82
CA GLY A 153 -31.92 10.03 -2.56
C GLY A 153 -33.01 9.71 -3.60
N ARG A 154 -32.84 8.67 -4.42
CA ARG A 154 -33.74 8.29 -5.51
C ARG A 154 -34.67 7.11 -5.17
N GLY A 155 -35.14 7.03 -3.96
CA GLY A 155 -35.94 5.88 -3.49
C GLY A 155 -35.04 4.67 -3.18
N PHE A 156 -35.69 3.55 -2.87
CA PHE A 156 -35.00 2.32 -2.50
C PHE A 156 -34.43 1.61 -3.73
N GLN A 157 -33.15 1.28 -3.68
CA GLN A 157 -32.43 0.57 -4.74
C GLN A 157 -31.63 -0.58 -4.13
N ILE A 158 -31.63 -1.71 -4.81
CA ILE A 158 -30.80 -2.86 -4.49
C ILE A 158 -29.88 -3.09 -5.66
N SER A 159 -28.60 -3.29 -5.41
CA SER A 159 -27.63 -3.73 -6.41
C SER A 159 -26.89 -4.96 -5.93
N TYR A 160 -26.81 -5.95 -6.81
CA TYR A 160 -26.00 -7.15 -6.61
C TYR A 160 -25.00 -7.25 -7.75
N GLU A 161 -23.75 -7.57 -7.42
CA GLU A 161 -22.69 -7.86 -8.37
C GLU A 161 -21.99 -9.13 -7.91
N GLY A 162 -21.78 -10.08 -8.83
CA GLY A 162 -21.07 -11.31 -8.56
C GLY A 162 -20.18 -11.66 -9.72
N ASN A 163 -18.99 -12.17 -9.44
CA ASN A 163 -18.10 -12.70 -10.46
C ASN A 163 -17.36 -13.95 -9.96
N VAL A 164 -17.03 -14.82 -10.90
CA VAL A 164 -16.18 -15.97 -10.69
C VAL A 164 -15.04 -15.88 -11.69
N GLY A 165 -13.81 -16.00 -11.21
CA GLY A 165 -12.60 -15.97 -12.02
C GLY A 165 -11.78 -17.25 -11.83
N PHE A 166 -11.03 -17.63 -12.86
CA PHE A 166 -10.07 -18.72 -12.80
C PHE A 166 -8.69 -18.18 -13.09
N GLU A 167 -7.70 -18.64 -12.32
CA GLU A 167 -6.32 -18.22 -12.43
C GLU A 167 -5.43 -19.40 -12.77
N GLN A 168 -4.46 -19.18 -13.65
CA GLN A 168 -3.45 -20.17 -14.01
C GLN A 168 -2.07 -19.53 -14.00
N MET A 169 -1.06 -20.32 -13.73
CA MET A 169 0.33 -19.87 -13.83
C MET A 169 0.63 -19.49 -15.28
N TYR A 170 0.92 -18.21 -15.49
CA TYR A 170 1.20 -17.67 -16.82
C TYR A 170 2.56 -18.10 -17.34
N LYS A 171 3.59 -18.12 -16.47
CA LYS A 171 4.96 -18.46 -16.80
C LYS A 171 5.68 -19.02 -15.56
N HIS A 172 6.51 -20.00 -15.76
CA HIS A 172 7.45 -20.53 -14.77
C HIS A 172 8.83 -20.71 -15.42
N LEU A 173 9.84 -21.01 -14.62
CA LEU A 173 11.14 -21.41 -15.14
C LEU A 173 10.98 -22.74 -15.88
N GLU A 174 11.56 -22.84 -17.08
CA GLU A 174 11.65 -24.11 -17.81
C GLU A 174 12.68 -24.99 -17.11
N MET A 175 12.20 -26.08 -16.53
CA MET A 175 13.04 -27.04 -15.83
C MET A 175 13.24 -28.29 -16.69
N LEU A 176 14.39 -28.93 -16.54
CA LEU A 176 14.67 -30.18 -17.20
C LEU A 176 13.71 -31.27 -16.72
N ASN A 177 13.11 -32.02 -17.61
CA ASN A 177 12.40 -33.26 -17.26
C ASN A 177 13.41 -34.37 -16.89
N ALA A 178 12.94 -35.52 -16.38
CA ALA A 178 13.81 -36.58 -15.91
C ALA A 178 14.81 -37.08 -16.97
N ALA A 179 14.35 -37.24 -18.22
CA ALA A 179 15.21 -37.70 -19.30
C ALA A 179 16.29 -36.68 -19.68
N GLU A 180 15.90 -35.42 -19.79
CA GLU A 180 16.80 -34.27 -20.05
C GLU A 180 17.80 -34.10 -18.90
N TYR A 181 17.33 -34.20 -17.65
CA TYR A 181 18.17 -34.11 -16.47
C TYR A 181 19.27 -35.18 -16.45
N VAL A 182 18.91 -36.45 -16.66
CA VAL A 182 19.88 -37.56 -16.73
C VAL A 182 20.84 -37.41 -17.90
N ALA A 183 20.34 -37.00 -19.07
CA ALA A 183 21.17 -36.79 -20.26
C ALA A 183 22.18 -35.64 -20.05
N THR A 184 21.73 -34.55 -19.45
CA THR A 184 22.58 -33.38 -19.15
C THR A 184 23.62 -33.69 -18.09
N ALA A 185 23.26 -34.39 -17.01
CA ALA A 185 24.20 -34.83 -15.99
C ALA A 185 25.29 -35.74 -16.58
N LYS A 186 24.90 -36.69 -17.46
CA LYS A 186 25.84 -37.55 -18.16
C LYS A 186 26.78 -36.75 -19.09
N ALA A 187 26.27 -35.78 -19.82
CA ALA A 187 27.06 -34.95 -20.73
C ALA A 187 28.09 -34.08 -19.98
N LEU A 188 27.74 -33.62 -18.77
CA LEU A 188 28.61 -32.84 -17.90
C LEU A 188 29.53 -33.68 -17.02
N GLY A 189 29.46 -35.03 -17.08
CA GLY A 189 30.24 -35.93 -16.23
C GLY A 189 29.86 -35.84 -14.73
N ILE A 190 28.67 -35.36 -14.41
CA ILE A 190 28.16 -35.22 -13.04
C ILE A 190 27.42 -36.48 -12.66
N TYR A 191 27.67 -37.01 -11.44
CA TYR A 191 26.90 -38.11 -10.90
C TYR A 191 25.41 -37.72 -10.78
N CYS A 192 24.55 -38.58 -11.33
CA CYS A 192 23.11 -38.42 -11.27
C CYS A 192 22.48 -39.65 -10.60
N ASN A 193 21.89 -39.47 -9.45
CA ASN A 193 21.04 -40.49 -8.85
C ASN A 193 19.69 -40.50 -9.61
N ASN A 194 19.39 -41.61 -10.29
CA ASN A 194 18.17 -41.74 -11.06
C ASN A 194 17.17 -42.62 -10.32
N GLY A 195 16.14 -42.01 -9.72
CA GLY A 195 15.06 -42.69 -9.01
C GLY A 195 14.00 -43.36 -9.91
N GLY A 196 14.09 -43.16 -11.22
CA GLY A 196 13.18 -43.82 -12.18
C GLY A 196 11.82 -43.15 -12.37
N PHE A 197 11.57 -41.98 -11.78
CA PHE A 197 10.36 -41.19 -11.91
C PHE A 197 10.54 -40.05 -12.92
N ASN A 198 9.44 -39.39 -13.26
CA ASN A 198 9.44 -38.14 -14.03
C ASN A 198 8.46 -37.14 -13.38
N THR A 199 8.92 -36.41 -12.43
CA THR A 199 8.11 -35.50 -11.58
C THR A 199 8.24 -34.06 -12.04
N ASP A 200 7.10 -33.44 -12.36
CA ASP A 200 6.99 -32.01 -12.57
C ASP A 200 6.70 -31.32 -11.22
N ASN A 201 7.73 -30.84 -10.57
CA ASN A 201 7.64 -30.28 -9.22
C ASN A 201 6.82 -28.99 -9.17
N TYR A 202 6.73 -28.19 -10.25
CA TYR A 202 5.84 -27.04 -10.30
C TYR A 202 4.38 -27.46 -10.32
N LYS A 203 4.03 -28.51 -11.07
CA LYS A 203 2.68 -29.04 -11.14
C LYS A 203 2.22 -29.65 -9.82
N VAL A 204 3.16 -30.19 -9.05
CA VAL A 204 2.88 -30.74 -7.72
C VAL A 204 2.40 -29.65 -6.76
N ILE A 205 3.00 -28.46 -6.79
CA ILE A 205 2.69 -27.36 -5.86
C ILE A 205 1.60 -26.40 -6.37
N THR A 206 1.25 -26.44 -7.65
CA THR A 206 0.30 -25.51 -8.26
C THR A 206 -1.04 -26.16 -8.60
N ARG A 207 -2.04 -25.31 -8.77
CA ARG A 207 -3.40 -25.65 -9.23
C ARG A 207 -3.95 -24.51 -10.11
N THR A 208 -5.08 -24.76 -10.75
CA THR A 208 -5.93 -23.66 -11.23
C THR A 208 -6.54 -22.98 -10.00
N GLY A 209 -6.26 -21.70 -9.82
CA GLY A 209 -6.86 -20.88 -8.79
C GLY A 209 -8.30 -20.51 -9.13
N MET A 210 -9.07 -20.11 -8.14
CA MET A 210 -10.45 -19.67 -8.30
C MET A 210 -10.73 -18.49 -7.39
N VAL A 211 -11.27 -17.42 -7.97
CA VAL A 211 -11.78 -16.24 -7.25
C VAL A 211 -13.30 -16.25 -7.34
N ASN A 212 -13.95 -16.03 -6.21
CA ASN A 212 -15.39 -15.96 -6.12
C ASN A 212 -15.77 -14.71 -5.31
N ASN A 213 -16.37 -13.72 -5.98
CA ASN A 213 -16.74 -12.44 -5.40
C ASN A 213 -18.24 -12.22 -5.42
N HIS A 214 -18.80 -11.76 -4.30
CA HIS A 214 -20.20 -11.37 -4.17
C HIS A 214 -20.30 -10.04 -3.46
N TYR A 215 -21.11 -9.16 -4.00
CA TYR A 215 -21.36 -7.85 -3.46
C TYR A 215 -22.85 -7.52 -3.51
N LEU A 216 -23.38 -6.99 -2.41
CA LEU A 216 -24.78 -6.58 -2.27
C LEU A 216 -24.81 -5.19 -1.65
N ALA A 217 -25.58 -4.29 -2.24
CA ALA A 217 -25.78 -2.96 -1.68
C ALA A 217 -27.25 -2.53 -1.72
N PHE A 218 -27.62 -1.82 -0.67
CA PHE A 218 -28.93 -1.20 -0.48
C PHE A 218 -28.70 0.31 -0.36
N SER A 219 -29.46 1.09 -1.10
CA SER A 219 -29.43 2.55 -0.98
C SER A 219 -30.83 3.11 -1.12
N GLY A 220 -31.06 4.26 -0.50
CA GLY A 220 -32.35 4.90 -0.56
C GLY A 220 -32.38 6.25 0.12
N GLY A 221 -33.55 6.82 0.20
CA GLY A 221 -33.82 8.09 0.89
C GLY A 221 -34.35 9.19 0.00
N THR A 222 -34.16 10.42 0.46
CA THR A 222 -34.50 11.67 -0.22
C THR A 222 -33.23 12.51 -0.42
N PRO A 223 -33.28 13.63 -1.16
CA PRO A 223 -32.14 14.54 -1.28
C PRO A 223 -31.67 15.12 0.08
N GLN A 224 -32.55 15.15 1.09
CA GLN A 224 -32.26 15.65 2.44
C GLN A 224 -31.77 14.56 3.38
N SER A 225 -32.22 13.32 3.17
CA SER A 225 -31.90 12.18 4.05
C SER A 225 -31.68 10.96 3.20
N ASN A 226 -30.44 10.50 3.07
CA ASN A 226 -30.14 9.32 2.29
C ASN A 226 -29.17 8.40 3.02
N TYR A 227 -29.23 7.14 2.63
CA TYR A 227 -28.39 6.09 3.20
C TYR A 227 -27.91 5.12 2.12
N ARG A 228 -26.80 4.48 2.41
CA ARG A 228 -26.30 3.32 1.68
C ARG A 228 -25.71 2.32 2.66
N ALA A 229 -26.05 1.05 2.49
CA ALA A 229 -25.40 -0.07 3.18
C ALA A 229 -24.91 -1.05 2.14
N SER A 230 -23.71 -1.60 2.30
CA SER A 230 -23.14 -2.60 1.42
C SER A 230 -22.45 -3.72 2.18
N PHE A 231 -22.45 -4.91 1.57
CA PHE A 231 -21.78 -6.11 2.05
C PHE A 231 -21.03 -6.74 0.89
N GLY A 232 -19.76 -7.05 1.11
CA GLY A 232 -18.89 -7.74 0.15
C GLY A 232 -18.34 -9.02 0.78
N PHE A 233 -18.24 -10.03 -0.04
CA PHE A 233 -17.56 -11.29 0.28
C PHE A 233 -16.69 -11.70 -0.90
N MET A 234 -15.44 -12.05 -0.63
CA MET A 234 -14.52 -12.61 -1.59
C MET A 234 -13.85 -13.85 -0.99
N ASP A 235 -13.79 -14.89 -1.78
CA ASP A 235 -13.02 -16.10 -1.50
C ASP A 235 -12.06 -16.36 -2.67
N HIS A 236 -10.78 -16.45 -2.38
CA HIS A 236 -9.73 -16.60 -3.36
C HIS A 236 -8.83 -17.79 -3.04
N ASN A 237 -8.98 -18.82 -3.79
CA ASN A 237 -8.08 -19.95 -3.82
C ASN A 237 -6.98 -19.68 -4.84
N THR A 238 -5.75 -19.42 -4.39
CA THR A 238 -4.64 -19.02 -5.26
C THR A 238 -4.16 -20.15 -6.16
N ILE A 239 -3.26 -19.84 -7.10
CA ILE A 239 -2.61 -20.84 -7.97
C ILE A 239 -1.69 -21.79 -7.20
N ILE A 240 -1.29 -21.47 -5.99
CA ILE A 240 -0.54 -22.36 -5.10
C ILE A 240 -1.53 -23.18 -4.28
N LYS A 241 -1.35 -24.49 -4.23
CA LYS A 241 -2.19 -25.37 -3.40
C LYS A 241 -2.10 -24.95 -1.94
N LYS A 242 -3.20 -25.07 -1.17
CA LYS A 242 -3.29 -24.71 0.25
C LYS A 242 -3.17 -23.22 0.59
N MET A 243 -2.79 -22.38 -0.34
CA MET A 243 -2.83 -20.95 -0.13
C MET A 243 -4.19 -20.39 -0.57
N ASP A 244 -4.85 -19.73 0.35
CA ASP A 244 -6.16 -19.09 0.12
C ASP A 244 -6.35 -17.88 1.01
N TYR A 245 -7.25 -17.00 0.63
CA TYR A 245 -7.68 -15.91 1.48
C TYR A 245 -9.14 -15.53 1.27
N GLY A 246 -9.75 -15.07 2.34
CA GLY A 246 -11.14 -14.61 2.36
C GLY A 246 -11.25 -13.20 2.91
N VAL A 247 -12.11 -12.38 2.27
CA VAL A 247 -12.41 -11.00 2.68
C VAL A 247 -13.90 -10.84 2.91
N TYR A 248 -14.26 -10.29 4.05
CA TYR A 248 -15.62 -9.85 4.37
C TYR A 248 -15.59 -8.35 4.62
N VAL A 249 -16.50 -7.63 4.00
CA VAL A 249 -16.58 -6.18 4.13
C VAL A 249 -18.02 -5.78 4.40
N ALA A 250 -18.21 -4.83 5.30
CA ALA A 250 -19.49 -4.19 5.53
C ALA A 250 -19.31 -2.68 5.64
N LYS A 251 -20.17 -1.91 4.99
CA LYS A 251 -20.14 -0.45 5.01
C LYS A 251 -21.53 0.12 5.14
N VAL A 252 -21.66 1.20 5.94
CA VAL A 252 -22.88 1.98 6.07
C VAL A 252 -22.55 3.46 6.00
N ASP A 253 -23.25 4.19 5.17
CA ASP A 253 -23.16 5.64 5.06
C ASP A 253 -24.55 6.25 5.21
N VAL A 254 -24.64 7.34 5.95
CA VAL A 254 -25.85 8.14 6.13
C VAL A 254 -25.50 9.60 5.93
N THR A 255 -26.32 10.30 5.15
CA THR A 255 -26.25 11.74 4.99
C THR A 255 -27.58 12.35 5.37
N GLN A 256 -27.55 13.32 6.26
CA GLN A 256 -28.74 14.06 6.73
C GLN A 256 -28.51 15.55 6.59
N LYS A 257 -29.47 16.25 5.98
CA LYS A 257 -29.51 17.71 5.91
C LYS A 257 -30.62 18.26 6.80
N ALA A 258 -30.38 19.43 7.37
CA ALA A 258 -31.32 20.11 8.27
C ALA A 258 -31.24 21.63 8.09
N PHE A 259 -32.14 22.36 8.72
CA PHE A 259 -32.21 23.83 8.73
C PHE A 259 -32.23 24.45 7.32
N GLY A 260 -33.05 23.90 6.41
CA GLY A 260 -33.13 24.35 5.03
C GLY A 260 -31.81 24.11 4.27
N ASP A 261 -31.24 22.92 4.42
CA ASP A 261 -29.99 22.45 3.82
C ASP A 261 -28.73 23.16 4.30
N ARG A 262 -28.83 24.05 5.32
CA ARG A 262 -27.65 24.72 5.90
C ARG A 262 -26.76 23.82 6.73
N LEU A 263 -27.31 22.83 7.41
CA LEU A 263 -26.57 21.82 8.14
C LEU A 263 -26.55 20.52 7.34
N THR A 264 -25.36 20.00 7.07
CA THR A 264 -25.17 18.66 6.51
C THR A 264 -24.38 17.84 7.50
N GLY A 265 -24.95 16.71 7.91
CA GLY A 265 -24.29 15.66 8.69
C GLY A 265 -24.03 14.45 7.82
N GLU A 266 -22.81 13.96 7.83
CA GLU A 266 -22.40 12.70 7.20
C GLU A 266 -21.87 11.78 8.29
N PHE A 267 -22.32 10.53 8.30
CA PHE A 267 -21.85 9.49 9.20
C PHE A 267 -21.51 8.26 8.38
N GLY A 268 -20.38 7.66 8.64
CA GLY A 268 -19.92 6.45 7.97
C GLY A 268 -19.32 5.45 8.93
N VAL A 269 -19.57 4.18 8.65
CA VAL A 269 -18.95 3.02 9.32
C VAL A 269 -18.45 2.07 8.24
N PHE A 270 -17.23 1.60 8.40
CA PHE A 270 -16.62 0.59 7.58
C PHE A 270 -16.01 -0.50 8.46
N GLY A 271 -16.24 -1.75 8.12
CA GLY A 271 -15.62 -2.89 8.77
C GLY A 271 -15.14 -3.91 7.76
N SER A 272 -13.94 -4.43 7.94
CA SER A 272 -13.42 -5.53 7.13
C SER A 272 -12.76 -6.60 7.98
N SER A 273 -12.90 -7.85 7.53
CA SER A 273 -12.15 -8.99 8.05
C SER A 273 -11.45 -9.66 6.88
N PHE A 274 -10.14 -9.74 6.98
CA PHE A 274 -9.30 -10.46 6.02
C PHE A 274 -8.69 -11.67 6.74
N LYS A 275 -8.81 -12.85 6.16
CA LYS A 275 -8.15 -14.08 6.63
C LYS A 275 -7.35 -14.67 5.50
N ASN A 276 -6.15 -15.10 5.79
CA ASN A 276 -5.36 -15.82 4.82
C ASN A 276 -4.69 -17.04 5.44
N HIS A 277 -4.48 -18.04 4.62
CA HIS A 277 -3.68 -19.22 4.87
C HIS A 277 -2.54 -19.22 3.88
N ASP A 278 -1.34 -18.95 4.36
CA ASP A 278 -0.10 -18.97 3.60
C ASP A 278 0.81 -20.10 4.10
N ILE A 279 1.90 -20.31 3.40
CA ILE A 279 3.03 -21.10 3.88
C ILE A 279 4.05 -20.18 4.56
N PHE A 280 4.95 -20.74 5.35
CA PHE A 280 5.95 -19.98 6.08
C PHE A 280 6.89 -19.21 5.14
N ASP A 281 7.34 -19.86 4.07
CA ASP A 281 8.27 -19.29 3.09
C ASP A 281 7.92 -19.70 1.65
N THR A 282 7.21 -18.84 0.95
CA THR A 282 6.81 -19.03 -0.45
C THR A 282 8.02 -19.08 -1.39
N GLN A 283 9.08 -18.30 -1.11
CA GLN A 283 10.29 -18.29 -1.92
C GLN A 283 11.02 -19.62 -1.82
N MET A 284 11.13 -20.18 -0.61
CA MET A 284 11.71 -21.49 -0.37
C MET A 284 10.93 -22.60 -1.09
N LEU A 285 9.59 -22.51 -1.13
CA LEU A 285 8.76 -23.47 -1.87
C LEU A 285 9.12 -23.51 -3.36
N PHE A 286 9.18 -22.35 -4.02
CA PHE A 286 9.50 -22.29 -5.45
C PHE A 286 10.96 -22.66 -5.73
N TYR A 287 11.88 -22.23 -4.90
CA TYR A 287 13.28 -22.60 -5.00
C TYR A 287 13.45 -24.13 -4.85
N SER A 288 12.83 -24.71 -3.83
CA SER A 288 12.88 -26.17 -3.62
C SER A 288 12.26 -26.92 -4.80
N ALA A 289 11.15 -26.44 -5.36
CA ALA A 289 10.54 -27.05 -6.55
C ALA A 289 11.46 -26.98 -7.77
N ALA A 290 12.19 -25.88 -7.96
CA ALA A 290 13.14 -25.71 -9.05
C ALA A 290 14.39 -26.59 -8.91
N CYS A 291 14.87 -26.78 -7.70
CA CYS A 291 16.11 -27.53 -7.41
C CYS A 291 15.89 -29.01 -7.20
N GLN A 292 14.64 -29.47 -7.13
CA GLN A 292 14.33 -30.89 -6.86
C GLN A 292 14.69 -31.77 -8.05
N ASN A 293 15.36 -32.90 -7.80
CA ASN A 293 15.67 -33.88 -8.84
C ASN A 293 14.38 -34.48 -9.43
N PRO A 294 14.08 -34.27 -10.72
CA PRO A 294 12.82 -34.74 -11.34
C PRO A 294 12.71 -36.24 -11.43
N THR A 295 13.78 -36.99 -11.18
CA THR A 295 13.76 -38.45 -11.24
C THR A 295 13.22 -39.11 -9.96
N PHE A 296 12.91 -38.34 -8.93
CA PHE A 296 12.33 -38.79 -7.67
C PHE A 296 10.84 -38.46 -7.58
N PRO A 297 10.05 -39.24 -6.84
CA PRO A 297 8.65 -38.93 -6.62
C PRO A 297 8.51 -37.78 -5.64
N ALA A 298 7.46 -36.99 -5.82
CA ALA A 298 7.08 -35.93 -4.86
C ALA A 298 6.13 -36.54 -3.83
N GLY A 299 6.64 -37.08 -2.75
CA GLY A 299 5.81 -37.73 -1.74
C GLY A 299 6.58 -38.14 -0.50
N THR A 300 6.01 -39.10 0.22
CA THR A 300 6.60 -39.71 1.42
C THR A 300 7.15 -41.10 1.14
N ASP A 301 8.03 -41.58 2.02
CA ASP A 301 8.48 -42.96 2.08
C ASP A 301 7.37 -43.86 2.67
N GLU A 302 7.65 -45.19 2.79
CA GLU A 302 6.75 -46.18 3.37
C GLU A 302 6.41 -45.93 4.86
N HIS A 303 7.20 -45.11 5.52
CA HIS A 303 7.00 -44.71 6.94
C HIS A 303 6.28 -43.36 7.07
N GLY A 304 5.88 -42.74 5.93
CA GLY A 304 5.22 -41.44 5.92
C GLY A 304 6.15 -40.21 6.06
N ASN A 305 7.50 -40.39 6.02
CA ASN A 305 8.43 -39.30 6.04
C ASN A 305 8.57 -38.70 4.64
N TRP A 306 8.64 -37.38 4.57
CA TRP A 306 8.87 -36.67 3.31
C TRP A 306 10.21 -37.06 2.69
N LEU A 307 10.18 -37.48 1.44
CA LEU A 307 11.39 -37.83 0.71
C LEU A 307 12.32 -36.64 0.62
N LYS A 308 13.57 -36.82 1.02
CA LYS A 308 14.62 -35.81 0.92
C LYS A 308 15.55 -36.22 -0.21
N ASN A 309 15.89 -35.27 -1.07
CA ASN A 309 17.02 -35.46 -1.97
C ASN A 309 18.31 -35.56 -1.17
N GLU A 310 19.34 -36.18 -1.75
CA GLU A 310 20.64 -36.38 -1.11
C GLU A 310 21.33 -35.08 -0.65
N SER A 311 20.88 -33.94 -1.12
CA SER A 311 21.33 -32.62 -0.65
C SER A 311 20.53 -32.17 0.58
N ALA A 312 21.22 -31.91 1.66
CA ALA A 312 20.65 -31.41 2.92
C ALA A 312 19.96 -30.00 2.78
N THR A 313 20.13 -29.36 1.64
CA THR A 313 19.64 -28.01 1.35
C THR A 313 18.31 -27.98 0.56
N HIS A 314 17.85 -29.11 0.04
CA HIS A 314 16.63 -29.17 -0.76
C HIS A 314 15.51 -29.84 0.03
N ILE A 315 14.50 -29.07 0.38
CA ILE A 315 13.36 -29.50 1.17
C ILE A 315 12.27 -29.99 0.22
N ASN A 316 11.53 -31.03 0.60
CA ASN A 316 10.46 -31.57 -0.22
C ASN A 316 9.33 -30.55 -0.42
N PRO A 317 9.03 -30.09 -1.66
CA PRO A 317 8.07 -29.01 -1.89
C PRO A 317 6.64 -29.34 -1.43
N PRO A 318 6.06 -30.52 -1.72
CA PRO A 318 4.76 -30.91 -1.16
C PRO A 318 4.73 -30.92 0.36
N GLY A 319 5.82 -31.31 1.01
CA GLY A 319 5.92 -31.33 2.47
C GLY A 319 5.84 -29.92 3.05
N ILE A 320 6.61 -28.97 2.51
CA ILE A 320 6.50 -27.55 2.88
C ILE A 320 5.04 -27.11 2.75
N LEU A 321 4.46 -27.32 1.58
CA LEU A 321 3.11 -26.89 1.24
C LEU A 321 2.03 -27.46 2.16
N LEU A 322 2.17 -28.70 2.60
CA LEU A 322 1.15 -29.39 3.39
C LEU A 322 1.28 -29.17 4.89
N GLU A 323 2.50 -28.98 5.39
CA GLU A 323 2.75 -28.93 6.82
C GLU A 323 3.11 -27.54 7.36
N GLU A 324 3.74 -26.66 6.58
CA GLU A 324 3.97 -25.29 7.02
C GLU A 324 2.67 -24.50 7.12
N LYS A 325 2.63 -23.54 8.05
CA LYS A 325 1.53 -22.60 8.23
C LYS A 325 2.03 -21.18 8.43
N ASN A 326 1.34 -20.24 7.84
CA ASN A 326 1.52 -18.82 8.05
C ASN A 326 0.13 -18.16 7.95
N ASP A 327 -0.64 -18.35 8.99
CA ASP A 327 -2.03 -17.89 9.04
C ASP A 327 -2.08 -16.48 9.60
N SER A 328 -2.92 -15.62 9.01
CA SER A 328 -3.21 -14.33 9.59
C SER A 328 -4.70 -13.98 9.51
N LYS A 329 -5.12 -13.17 10.48
CA LYS A 329 -6.46 -12.60 10.51
C LYS A 329 -6.33 -11.11 10.84
N ASP A 330 -6.83 -10.27 9.93
CA ASP A 330 -6.94 -8.85 10.16
C ASP A 330 -8.39 -8.45 10.33
N LEU A 331 -8.61 -7.58 11.29
CA LEU A 331 -9.87 -6.87 11.52
C LEU A 331 -9.60 -5.39 11.42
N ASN A 332 -10.36 -4.68 10.58
CA ASN A 332 -10.36 -3.23 10.54
C ASN A 332 -11.77 -2.73 10.79
N PHE A 333 -11.85 -1.67 11.57
CA PHE A 333 -13.09 -0.95 11.87
C PHE A 333 -12.81 0.54 11.84
N ASP A 334 -13.48 1.23 10.94
CA ASP A 334 -13.38 2.68 10.75
C ASP A 334 -14.74 3.31 10.93
N THR A 335 -14.79 4.43 11.62
CA THR A 335 -15.99 5.27 11.70
C THR A 335 -15.64 6.74 11.59
N HIS A 336 -16.52 7.51 10.97
CA HIS A 336 -16.34 8.94 10.88
C HIS A 336 -17.66 9.68 10.97
N ILE A 337 -17.56 10.92 11.42
CA ILE A 337 -18.65 11.90 11.41
C ILE A 337 -18.11 13.21 10.83
N LYS A 338 -18.89 13.81 9.93
CA LYS A 338 -18.63 15.14 9.39
C LYS A 338 -19.86 16.00 9.54
N LEU A 339 -19.72 17.16 10.16
CA LEU A 339 -20.78 18.15 10.26
C LEU A 339 -20.32 19.40 9.53
N SER A 340 -21.16 19.92 8.62
CA SER A 340 -20.87 21.14 7.87
C SER A 340 -22.05 22.08 8.00
N TYR A 341 -21.79 23.34 8.40
CA TYR A 341 -22.81 24.35 8.55
C TYR A 341 -22.52 25.59 7.70
N ASP A 342 -23.44 25.91 6.81
CA ASP A 342 -23.39 27.09 5.95
C ASP A 342 -24.03 28.28 6.69
N PHE A 343 -23.22 29.19 7.23
CA PHE A 343 -23.73 30.46 7.83
C PHE A 343 -24.47 31.29 6.79
N ASN A 344 -23.90 31.34 5.60
CA ASN A 344 -24.45 31.96 4.42
C ASN A 344 -23.78 31.36 3.16
N LYS A 345 -24.09 31.88 1.97
CA LYS A 345 -23.53 31.39 0.71
C LYS A 345 -22.00 31.50 0.56
N ASN A 346 -21.35 32.26 1.44
CA ASN A 346 -19.90 32.49 1.35
C ASN A 346 -19.11 31.79 2.45
N TRP A 347 -19.70 31.57 3.64
CA TRP A 347 -19.01 31.05 4.81
C TRP A 347 -19.55 29.71 5.25
N ARG A 348 -18.66 28.75 5.41
CA ARG A 348 -18.92 27.41 5.93
C ARG A 348 -17.97 27.08 7.05
N VAL A 349 -18.47 26.50 8.13
CA VAL A 349 -17.66 25.79 9.12
C VAL A 349 -17.92 24.29 8.96
N SER A 350 -16.85 23.50 9.07
CA SER A 350 -16.96 22.05 9.08
C SER A 350 -16.14 21.46 10.21
N THR A 351 -16.62 20.37 10.79
CA THR A 351 -15.86 19.53 11.70
C THR A 351 -15.89 18.09 11.20
N PHE A 352 -14.76 17.42 11.33
CA PHE A 352 -14.59 16.02 10.98
C PHE A 352 -13.95 15.30 12.16
N GLY A 353 -14.47 14.13 12.49
CA GLY A 353 -13.90 13.23 13.48
C GLY A 353 -13.88 11.83 12.94
N SER A 354 -12.80 11.08 13.16
CA SER A 354 -12.71 9.67 12.81
C SER A 354 -12.03 8.86 13.91
N TYR A 355 -12.43 7.59 13.99
CA TYR A 355 -11.80 6.57 14.79
C TYR A 355 -11.52 5.35 13.93
N LEU A 356 -10.29 4.85 14.00
CA LEU A 356 -9.85 3.64 13.33
C LEU A 356 -9.33 2.66 14.38
N TYR A 357 -9.77 1.42 14.28
CA TYR A 357 -9.25 0.28 15.02
C TYR A 357 -8.80 -0.80 14.04
N GLY A 358 -7.57 -1.26 14.18
CA GLY A 358 -7.01 -2.39 13.44
C GLY A 358 -6.44 -3.43 14.40
N SER A 359 -6.68 -4.71 14.11
CA SER A 359 -6.07 -5.83 14.83
C SER A 359 -5.60 -6.88 13.83
N THR A 360 -4.36 -7.34 13.98
CA THR A 360 -3.77 -8.44 13.20
C THR A 360 -3.35 -9.54 14.15
N GLU A 361 -3.88 -10.73 13.98
CA GLU A 361 -3.44 -11.95 14.62
C GLU A 361 -2.63 -12.78 13.63
N ASN A 362 -1.43 -13.23 14.00
CA ASN A 362 -0.55 -14.06 13.19
C ASN A 362 -0.17 -15.34 13.90
N GLY A 363 -0.22 -16.47 13.18
CA GLY A 363 0.30 -17.75 13.62
C GLY A 363 1.20 -18.35 12.55
N LYS A 364 2.44 -18.73 12.94
CA LYS A 364 3.39 -19.36 12.01
C LYS A 364 3.92 -20.65 12.59
N PHE A 365 4.09 -21.63 11.73
CA PHE A 365 4.58 -22.94 12.10
C PHE A 365 5.49 -23.49 10.99
N CYS A 366 6.66 -23.95 11.37
CA CYS A 366 7.59 -24.68 10.50
C CYS A 366 7.94 -26.01 11.17
N PRO A 367 7.71 -27.15 10.53
CA PRO A 367 7.85 -28.47 11.12
C PRO A 367 9.31 -28.87 11.36
N THR A 368 9.52 -29.87 12.23
CA THR A 368 10.86 -30.33 12.66
C THR A 368 11.69 -30.97 11.55
N TRP A 369 11.07 -31.46 10.50
CA TRP A 369 11.77 -32.05 9.36
C TRP A 369 12.28 -30.99 8.35
N VAL A 370 11.70 -29.78 8.36
CA VAL A 370 12.18 -28.63 7.59
C VAL A 370 13.27 -27.91 8.38
N TRP A 371 13.02 -27.69 9.66
CA TRP A 371 13.94 -27.03 10.56
C TRP A 371 14.14 -27.89 11.80
N ALA A 372 15.37 -28.32 12.06
CA ALA A 372 15.70 -29.39 13.01
C ALA A 372 15.04 -29.31 14.41
N GLN A 373 14.65 -28.12 14.86
CA GLN A 373 13.95 -27.90 16.13
C GLN A 373 12.48 -27.53 15.95
N GLY A 374 12.05 -27.32 14.70
CA GLY A 374 10.79 -26.67 14.38
C GLY A 374 10.77 -25.23 14.88
N ASN A 375 9.91 -24.41 14.28
CA ASN A 375 9.71 -23.01 14.67
C ASN A 375 8.23 -22.75 14.83
N VAL A 376 7.87 -22.03 15.88
CA VAL A 376 6.50 -21.54 16.09
C VAL A 376 6.53 -20.07 16.46
N TYR A 377 5.55 -19.35 15.92
CA TYR A 377 5.35 -17.94 16.21
C TYR A 377 3.87 -17.66 16.41
N ARG A 378 3.55 -16.84 17.38
CA ARG A 378 2.21 -16.27 17.54
C ARG A 378 2.33 -14.81 17.96
N GLY A 379 1.59 -13.94 17.28
CA GLY A 379 1.62 -12.51 17.55
C GLY A 379 0.28 -11.85 17.36
N GLU A 380 0.07 -10.78 18.12
CA GLU A 380 -1.07 -9.87 17.99
C GLU A 380 -0.55 -8.45 17.90
N PHE A 381 -1.08 -7.70 16.91
CA PHE A 381 -0.77 -6.30 16.65
C PHE A 381 -2.05 -5.50 16.65
N LYS A 382 -2.10 -4.39 17.38
CA LYS A 382 -3.26 -3.49 17.44
C LYS A 382 -2.86 -2.08 17.10
N LYS A 383 -3.74 -1.39 16.39
CA LYS A 383 -3.61 0.01 16.00
C LYS A 383 -4.92 0.72 16.33
N GLU A 384 -4.84 1.83 17.05
CA GLU A 384 -5.96 2.72 17.33
C GLU A 384 -5.59 4.14 16.89
N GLU A 385 -6.44 4.77 16.09
CA GLU A 385 -6.19 6.14 15.63
C GLU A 385 -7.43 7.00 15.83
N TRP A 386 -7.22 8.16 16.42
CA TRP A 386 -8.20 9.23 16.55
C TRP A 386 -7.75 10.42 15.73
N LEU A 387 -8.63 10.99 14.92
CA LEU A 387 -8.39 12.22 14.20
C LEU A 387 -9.58 13.14 14.36
N GLY A 388 -9.30 14.40 14.68
CA GLY A 388 -10.27 15.48 14.73
C GLY A 388 -9.78 16.67 13.91
N ASN A 389 -10.67 17.27 13.11
CA ASN A 389 -10.39 18.44 12.29
C ASN A 389 -11.53 19.45 12.39
N VAL A 390 -11.20 20.72 12.41
CA VAL A 390 -12.16 21.83 12.30
C VAL A 390 -11.66 22.76 11.20
N SER A 391 -12.55 23.15 10.28
CA SER A 391 -12.24 24.09 9.21
C SER A 391 -13.25 25.22 9.11
N LEU A 392 -12.77 26.37 8.68
CA LEU A 392 -13.57 27.54 8.29
C LEU A 392 -13.21 27.91 6.86
N ASP A 393 -14.21 27.86 5.99
CA ASP A 393 -14.05 28.09 4.57
C ASP A 393 -14.82 29.33 4.11
N PHE A 394 -14.20 30.12 3.26
CA PHE A 394 -14.77 31.30 2.64
C PHE A 394 -14.70 31.17 1.12
N ASN A 395 -15.84 31.38 0.43
CA ASN A 395 -15.92 31.38 -1.02
C ASN A 395 -16.73 32.58 -1.49
N LYS A 396 -16.20 33.38 -2.38
CA LYS A 396 -16.91 34.54 -2.93
C LYS A 396 -16.55 34.78 -4.39
N GLU A 397 -17.59 34.99 -5.18
CA GLU A 397 -17.46 35.45 -6.57
C GLU A 397 -17.93 36.90 -6.68
N PHE A 398 -17.14 37.74 -7.35
CA PHE A 398 -17.47 39.14 -7.60
C PHE A 398 -16.93 39.57 -8.96
N GLY A 399 -17.84 39.61 -9.95
CA GLY A 399 -17.52 39.90 -11.33
C GLY A 399 -16.56 38.87 -11.91
N ILE A 400 -15.38 39.33 -12.35
CA ILE A 400 -14.34 38.49 -12.96
C ILE A 400 -13.43 37.81 -11.91
N HIS A 401 -13.66 38.06 -10.64
CA HIS A 401 -12.84 37.59 -9.54
C HIS A 401 -13.55 36.52 -8.74
N LYS A 402 -12.84 35.39 -8.45
CA LYS A 402 -13.30 34.37 -7.53
C LYS A 402 -12.22 34.14 -6.48
N VAL A 403 -12.59 34.19 -5.20
CA VAL A 403 -11.71 33.96 -4.07
C VAL A 403 -12.24 32.80 -3.25
N SER A 404 -11.39 31.82 -2.99
CA SER A 404 -11.61 30.77 -2.02
C SER A 404 -10.49 30.83 -0.97
N ALA A 405 -10.83 30.84 0.31
CA ALA A 405 -9.86 30.82 1.38
C ALA A 405 -10.34 29.85 2.47
N GLY A 406 -9.42 29.17 3.12
CA GLY A 406 -9.72 28.26 4.20
C GLY A 406 -8.65 28.28 5.27
N VAL A 407 -9.06 28.06 6.51
CA VAL A 407 -8.18 27.76 7.63
C VAL A 407 -8.70 26.55 8.34
N SER A 408 -7.80 25.62 8.74
CA SER A 408 -8.19 24.45 9.50
C SER A 408 -7.14 24.06 10.53
N SER A 409 -7.61 23.36 11.56
CA SER A 409 -6.76 22.75 12.58
C SER A 409 -7.09 21.29 12.68
N GLU A 410 -6.06 20.45 12.79
CA GLU A 410 -6.18 18.99 12.89
C GLU A 410 -5.37 18.48 14.09
N TYR A 411 -5.93 17.54 14.80
CA TYR A 411 -5.23 16.76 15.81
C TYR A 411 -5.42 15.29 15.56
N ARG A 412 -4.31 14.55 15.61
CA ARG A 412 -4.26 13.10 15.41
C ARG A 412 -3.51 12.45 16.56
N LYS A 413 -4.08 11.37 17.07
CA LYS A 413 -3.43 10.49 18.05
C LYS A 413 -3.44 9.06 17.53
N LEU A 414 -2.26 8.43 17.49
CA LEU A 414 -2.08 7.06 17.06
C LEU A 414 -1.42 6.26 18.18
N LYS A 415 -2.05 5.15 18.55
CA LYS A 415 -1.54 4.18 19.51
C LYS A 415 -1.32 2.85 18.78
N LYS A 416 -0.16 2.23 19.01
CA LYS A 416 0.12 0.88 18.53
C LYS A 416 0.56 0.02 19.70
N THR A 417 0.07 -1.21 19.75
CA THR A 417 0.51 -2.22 20.71
C THR A 417 0.78 -3.53 19.97
N ALA A 418 1.80 -4.25 20.40
CA ALA A 418 2.08 -5.57 19.88
C ALA A 418 2.53 -6.49 21.00
N PHE A 419 2.23 -7.76 20.82
CA PHE A 419 2.73 -8.85 21.65
C PHE A 419 3.02 -10.04 20.74
N TRP A 420 4.19 -10.66 20.90
CA TRP A 420 4.49 -11.88 20.17
C TRP A 420 5.39 -12.84 20.96
N VAL A 421 5.27 -14.11 20.59
CA VAL A 421 6.11 -15.18 21.07
C VAL A 421 6.67 -15.96 19.88
N TYR A 422 7.98 -16.15 19.88
CA TYR A 422 8.70 -17.05 19.00
C TYR A 422 9.33 -18.15 19.84
N ALA A 423 9.17 -19.40 19.45
CA ALA A 423 9.70 -20.53 20.19
C ALA A 423 10.21 -21.64 19.24
N LYS A 424 11.06 -22.52 19.78
CA LYS A 424 11.67 -23.67 19.10
C LYS A 424 11.58 -24.92 19.97
N GLY A 425 11.93 -26.07 19.39
CA GLY A 425 11.93 -27.33 20.11
C GLY A 425 10.51 -27.81 20.39
N ILE A 426 9.71 -27.93 19.32
CA ILE A 426 8.36 -28.49 19.39
C ILE A 426 8.44 -30.01 19.58
N PRO A 427 7.65 -30.61 20.48
CA PRO A 427 7.69 -32.05 20.77
C PRO A 427 6.97 -32.88 19.69
N THR A 428 6.00 -32.27 18.98
CA THR A 428 5.24 -32.88 17.89
C THR A 428 4.78 -31.78 16.92
N ASN A 429 4.61 -32.12 15.63
CA ASN A 429 4.08 -31.22 14.64
C ASN A 429 2.56 -30.98 14.77
N ASP A 430 1.82 -31.83 15.50
CA ASP A 430 0.36 -31.79 15.59
C ASP A 430 -0.16 -30.51 16.27
N PHE A 431 0.61 -29.91 17.15
CA PHE A 431 0.21 -28.71 17.87
C PHE A 431 0.29 -27.46 17.02
N HIS A 432 1.05 -27.48 15.93
CA HIS A 432 1.35 -26.30 15.14
C HIS A 432 1.80 -25.13 16.04
N TYR A 433 1.16 -23.94 15.87
CA TYR A 433 1.41 -22.77 16.71
C TYR A 433 0.42 -22.62 17.90
N ASP A 434 -0.46 -23.61 18.14
CA ASP A 434 -1.52 -23.48 19.16
C ASP A 434 -1.08 -23.85 20.58
N ASN A 435 0.08 -24.51 20.73
CA ASN A 435 0.62 -24.87 22.05
C ASN A 435 2.07 -24.40 22.23
N LEU A 436 2.25 -23.11 22.46
CA LEU A 436 3.57 -22.53 22.76
C LEU A 436 4.14 -23.00 24.09
N GLY A 437 3.28 -23.47 25.02
CA GLY A 437 3.68 -23.97 26.32
C GLY A 437 4.49 -25.26 26.25
N ALA A 438 4.26 -26.07 25.21
CA ALA A 438 4.95 -27.36 25.00
C ALA A 438 6.36 -27.20 24.37
N THR A 439 6.77 -26.03 23.97
CA THR A 439 8.08 -25.81 23.31
C THR A 439 9.24 -25.90 24.31
N ALA A 440 10.34 -26.52 23.88
CA ALA A 440 11.51 -26.71 24.72
C ALA A 440 12.33 -25.42 24.93
N ALA A 441 12.33 -24.51 23.97
CA ALA A 441 13.16 -23.31 24.02
C ALA A 441 12.41 -22.06 23.53
N ARG A 442 12.50 -21.01 24.33
CA ARG A 442 12.15 -19.65 23.94
C ARG A 442 13.45 -18.86 23.86
N PRO A 443 13.96 -18.58 22.64
CA PRO A 443 15.19 -17.83 22.49
C PRO A 443 15.11 -16.47 23.18
N TYR A 444 16.25 -15.98 23.64
CA TYR A 444 16.36 -14.60 24.12
C TYR A 444 15.82 -13.62 23.06
N GLY A 445 14.94 -12.69 23.46
CA GLY A 445 14.22 -11.82 22.53
C GLY A 445 13.05 -12.49 21.77
N GLY A 446 12.78 -13.78 22.02
CA GLY A 446 11.65 -14.51 21.40
C GLY A 446 10.28 -14.19 22.01
N THR A 447 10.22 -13.44 23.10
CA THR A 447 8.95 -12.96 23.69
C THR A 447 9.06 -11.46 23.89
N GLU A 448 8.18 -10.70 23.28
CA GLU A 448 8.23 -9.24 23.36
C GLU A 448 6.83 -8.64 23.40
N SER A 449 6.71 -7.48 24.03
CA SER A 449 5.55 -6.61 23.93
C SER A 449 6.01 -5.17 23.68
N THR A 450 5.27 -4.44 22.84
CA THR A 450 5.58 -3.05 22.52
C THR A 450 4.37 -2.16 22.73
N TYR A 451 4.64 -0.91 23.04
CA TYR A 451 3.65 0.15 23.14
C TYR A 451 4.22 1.41 22.48
N GLU A 452 3.49 1.98 21.54
CA GLU A 452 3.81 3.26 20.90
C GLU A 452 2.62 4.20 20.99
N ASP A 453 2.89 5.46 21.35
CA ASP A 453 1.93 6.57 21.37
C ASP A 453 2.52 7.73 20.57
N GLN A 454 1.79 8.21 19.57
CA GLN A 454 2.21 9.24 18.64
C GLN A 454 1.11 10.30 18.54
N SER A 455 1.50 11.57 18.61
CA SER A 455 0.61 12.72 18.45
C SER A 455 1.09 13.65 17.34
N LEU A 456 0.15 14.18 16.57
CA LEU A 456 0.39 15.16 15.52
C LEU A 456 -0.67 16.25 15.62
N ALA A 457 -0.23 17.52 15.78
CA ALA A 457 -1.07 18.69 15.73
C ALA A 457 -0.73 19.53 14.51
N SER A 458 -1.73 20.02 13.80
CA SER A 458 -1.51 20.73 12.54
C SER A 458 -2.40 21.96 12.44
N VAL A 459 -1.86 23.00 11.83
CA VAL A 459 -2.62 24.19 11.41
C VAL A 459 -2.33 24.42 9.93
N MET A 460 -3.37 24.66 9.15
CA MET A 460 -3.22 24.90 7.71
C MET A 460 -4.11 26.03 7.24
N GLY A 461 -3.58 26.78 6.26
CA GLY A 461 -4.29 27.82 5.55
C GLY A 461 -4.11 27.66 4.05
N ASN A 462 -5.15 27.99 3.31
CA ASN A 462 -5.12 28.01 1.86
C ASN A 462 -5.87 29.20 1.30
N ILE A 463 -5.38 29.76 0.21
CA ILE A 463 -6.04 30.82 -0.56
C ILE A 463 -5.92 30.45 -2.03
N THR A 464 -7.04 30.46 -2.73
CA THR A 464 -7.10 30.34 -4.20
C THR A 464 -7.78 31.55 -4.78
N TYR A 465 -7.09 32.20 -5.69
CA TYR A 465 -7.61 33.35 -6.45
C TYR A 465 -7.72 32.99 -7.93
N ASN A 466 -8.91 33.17 -8.49
CA ASN A 466 -9.16 32.95 -9.92
C ASN A 466 -9.60 34.27 -10.54
N LEU A 467 -8.91 34.65 -11.62
CA LEU A 467 -9.17 35.85 -12.41
C LEU A 467 -9.68 35.45 -13.78
N LEU A 468 -10.84 35.99 -14.18
CA LEU A 468 -11.45 35.80 -15.51
C LEU A 468 -11.74 34.34 -15.86
N ASP A 469 -11.73 33.42 -14.89
CA ASP A 469 -11.75 31.98 -15.12
C ASP A 469 -10.60 31.46 -16.01
N ARG A 470 -9.52 32.25 -16.14
CA ARG A 470 -8.34 31.96 -16.97
C ARG A 470 -7.08 31.73 -16.14
N TYR A 471 -6.88 32.58 -15.13
CA TYR A 471 -5.69 32.57 -14.29
C TYR A 471 -6.09 32.16 -12.88
N SER A 472 -5.52 31.08 -12.39
CA SER A 472 -5.73 30.63 -11.03
C SER A 472 -4.39 30.53 -10.30
N VAL A 473 -4.30 31.19 -9.15
CA VAL A 473 -3.16 31.09 -8.22
C VAL A 473 -3.67 30.47 -6.94
N ALA A 474 -3.02 29.41 -6.47
CA ALA A 474 -3.28 28.85 -5.14
C ALA A 474 -2.00 28.88 -4.29
N VAL A 475 -2.15 29.34 -3.04
CA VAL A 475 -1.11 29.35 -2.02
C VAL A 475 -1.62 28.55 -0.84
N ASN A 476 -0.80 27.58 -0.39
CA ASN A 476 -1.11 26.79 0.79
C ASN A 476 0.07 26.84 1.76
N ALA A 477 -0.24 26.79 3.05
CA ALA A 477 0.75 26.70 4.10
C ALA A 477 0.23 25.77 5.19
N ARG A 478 1.09 24.85 5.64
CA ARG A 478 0.80 23.93 6.74
C ARG A 478 1.94 23.91 7.74
N GLY A 479 1.60 24.02 9.01
CA GLY A 479 2.50 23.76 10.13
C GLY A 479 2.10 22.46 10.81
N ASP A 480 3.03 21.53 10.98
CA ASP A 480 2.84 20.27 11.71
C ASP A 480 3.74 20.23 12.94
N GLY A 481 3.17 19.95 14.12
CA GLY A 481 3.87 19.65 15.35
C GLY A 481 3.75 18.18 15.71
N SER A 482 4.86 17.47 15.92
CA SER A 482 4.88 16.04 16.18
C SER A 482 5.63 15.66 17.45
N SER A 483 5.11 14.70 18.19
CA SER A 483 5.80 14.08 19.33
C SER A 483 6.92 13.12 18.94
N MET A 484 7.13 12.85 17.64
CA MET A 484 8.13 11.89 17.16
C MET A 484 9.48 12.51 16.82
N VAL A 485 9.53 13.81 16.56
CA VAL A 485 10.76 14.55 16.23
C VAL A 485 11.48 15.04 17.47
N GLY A 486 12.72 15.50 17.31
CA GLY A 486 13.52 16.05 18.41
C GLY A 486 12.95 17.34 18.96
N ASP A 487 13.20 17.61 20.23
CA ASP A 487 12.66 18.76 20.95
C ASP A 487 13.01 20.10 20.28
N ASN A 488 14.17 20.17 19.62
CA ASN A 488 14.61 21.36 18.89
C ASN A 488 13.86 21.58 17.56
N ASN A 489 13.12 20.58 17.06
CA ASN A 489 12.45 20.61 15.75
C ASN A 489 11.00 20.12 15.83
N THR A 490 10.29 20.39 16.92
CA THR A 490 8.91 19.92 17.15
C THR A 490 7.95 20.36 16.05
N TRP A 491 8.17 21.53 15.44
CA TRP A 491 7.32 22.06 14.38
C TRP A 491 8.02 22.09 13.03
N GLY A 492 7.35 21.57 11.98
CA GLY A 492 7.73 21.69 10.57
C GLY A 492 6.78 22.60 9.82
N PHE A 493 7.28 23.33 8.81
CA PHE A 493 6.49 24.24 7.99
C PHE A 493 6.59 23.86 6.51
N PHE A 494 5.44 23.71 5.84
CA PHE A 494 5.32 23.17 4.49
C PHE A 494 4.50 24.10 3.59
N PRO A 495 5.15 25.10 2.94
CA PRO A 495 4.49 26.00 2.01
C PRO A 495 4.37 25.42 0.61
N SER A 496 3.37 25.88 -0.15
CA SER A 496 3.27 25.62 -1.57
C SER A 496 2.56 26.72 -2.34
N VAL A 497 2.91 26.85 -3.61
CA VAL A 497 2.26 27.73 -4.57
C VAL A 497 2.03 27.02 -5.88
N SER A 498 0.89 27.28 -6.51
CA SER A 498 0.61 26.80 -7.87
C SER A 498 -0.06 27.86 -8.70
N PHE A 499 0.18 27.76 -10.01
CA PHE A 499 -0.42 28.63 -11.02
C PHE A 499 -0.99 27.76 -12.15
N THR A 500 -2.21 28.09 -12.55
CA THR A 500 -2.87 27.47 -13.71
C THR A 500 -3.34 28.54 -14.67
N TRP A 501 -3.03 28.37 -15.94
CA TRP A 501 -3.44 29.24 -17.02
C TRP A 501 -4.29 28.49 -18.04
N ASP A 502 -5.56 28.86 -18.18
CA ASP A 502 -6.46 28.34 -19.20
C ASP A 502 -6.28 29.13 -20.51
N LEU A 503 -5.29 28.69 -21.28
CA LEU A 503 -4.90 29.32 -22.55
C LEU A 503 -6.03 29.28 -23.59
N LYS A 504 -6.91 28.25 -23.57
CA LYS A 504 -8.01 28.14 -24.51
C LYS A 504 -9.00 29.31 -24.40
N LYS A 505 -9.11 29.93 -23.23
CA LYS A 505 -9.97 31.08 -22.99
C LYS A 505 -9.38 32.42 -23.45
N GLU A 506 -8.12 32.40 -23.92
CA GLU A 506 -7.50 33.60 -24.49
C GLU A 506 -8.06 33.89 -25.88
N LYS A 507 -8.18 35.19 -26.20
CA LYS A 507 -8.76 35.64 -27.45
C LYS A 507 -8.06 35.05 -28.68
N PHE A 508 -6.72 34.89 -28.62
CA PHE A 508 -5.92 34.36 -29.75
C PHE A 508 -6.08 32.85 -29.98
N LEU A 509 -6.58 32.08 -28.97
CA LEU A 509 -6.85 30.64 -29.10
C LEU A 509 -8.34 30.30 -29.13
N SER A 510 -9.22 31.25 -28.76
CA SER A 510 -10.66 30.98 -28.62
C SER A 510 -11.28 30.45 -29.88
N ASN A 511 -10.83 30.93 -31.07
CA ASN A 511 -11.40 30.59 -32.39
C ASN A 511 -10.82 29.29 -33.01
N ILE A 512 -9.85 28.65 -32.38
CA ILE A 512 -9.27 27.40 -32.90
C ILE A 512 -10.26 26.26 -32.60
N LYS A 513 -11.09 25.92 -33.61
CA LYS A 513 -12.19 24.92 -33.46
C LYS A 513 -11.76 23.54 -32.99
N PRO A 514 -10.65 22.93 -33.50
CA PRO A 514 -10.22 21.60 -33.00
C PRO A 514 -9.76 21.60 -31.55
N LEU A 515 -9.26 22.74 -31.03
CA LEU A 515 -8.75 22.87 -29.67
C LEU A 515 -9.91 23.14 -28.71
N SER A 516 -10.24 22.18 -27.86
CA SER A 516 -11.33 22.28 -26.89
C SER A 516 -10.83 22.76 -25.54
N MET A 517 -9.61 22.40 -25.17
CA MET A 517 -8.95 22.76 -23.91
C MET A 517 -7.45 22.92 -24.13
N LEU A 518 -6.86 23.91 -23.50
CA LEU A 518 -5.41 24.02 -23.34
C LEU A 518 -5.15 24.73 -22.00
N LYS A 519 -4.64 23.96 -21.03
CA LYS A 519 -4.26 24.48 -19.72
C LYS A 519 -2.79 24.22 -19.47
N LEU A 520 -2.08 25.23 -18.97
CA LEU A 520 -0.74 25.08 -18.43
C LEU A 520 -0.82 25.16 -16.90
N ARG A 521 -0.10 24.28 -16.24
CA ARG A 521 -0.03 24.18 -14.77
C ARG A 521 1.41 24.18 -14.33
N THR A 522 1.72 24.94 -13.30
CA THR A 522 3.02 24.87 -12.64
C THR A 522 2.83 24.96 -11.12
N GLY A 523 3.74 24.39 -10.39
CA GLY A 523 3.69 24.42 -8.92
C GLY A 523 5.03 24.13 -8.29
N LEU A 524 5.24 24.71 -7.12
CA LEU A 524 6.37 24.48 -6.25
C LEU A 524 5.85 24.32 -4.83
N GLY A 525 6.33 23.32 -4.09
CA GLY A 525 5.94 23.14 -2.70
C GLY A 525 6.82 22.16 -1.95
N GLN A 526 6.66 22.19 -0.65
CA GLN A 526 7.36 21.31 0.29
C GLN A 526 6.40 20.39 1.01
N ALA A 527 6.85 19.17 1.27
CA ALA A 527 6.16 18.20 2.12
C ALA A 527 7.18 17.52 3.04
N GLY A 528 6.78 17.26 4.26
CA GLY A 528 7.59 16.53 5.22
C GLY A 528 7.42 15.02 5.09
N ASN A 529 8.37 14.23 5.63
CA ASN A 529 8.24 12.79 5.78
C ASN A 529 8.69 12.35 7.17
N LEU A 530 7.81 11.67 7.89
CA LEU A 530 8.05 11.08 9.22
C LEU A 530 8.20 9.56 9.21
N GLY A 531 8.05 8.92 8.07
CA GLY A 531 7.90 7.46 7.99
C GLY A 531 9.07 6.66 8.60
N GLY A 532 10.27 7.25 8.66
CA GLY A 532 11.45 6.64 9.28
C GLY A 532 11.62 6.94 10.78
N ILE A 533 10.70 7.69 11.38
CA ILE A 533 10.76 8.07 12.79
C ILE A 533 9.61 7.37 13.53
N SER A 534 9.94 6.48 14.45
CA SER A 534 8.96 5.87 15.36
C SER A 534 8.81 6.72 16.63
N ALA A 535 7.77 6.44 17.43
CA ALA A 535 7.67 6.97 18.78
C ALA A 535 8.98 6.67 19.52
N TYR A 536 9.48 7.54 20.33
CA TYR A 536 10.70 7.36 21.14
C TYR A 536 12.03 7.27 20.35
N THR A 537 12.04 7.47 19.01
CA THR A 537 13.29 7.42 18.23
C THR A 537 14.29 8.49 18.67
N THR A 538 13.81 9.62 19.17
CA THR A 538 14.64 10.73 19.68
C THR A 538 15.17 10.53 21.07
N MET A 539 14.75 9.48 21.78
CA MET A 539 15.09 9.25 23.19
C MET A 539 16.19 8.19 23.33
N ASN A 540 16.97 8.29 24.38
CA ASN A 540 17.80 7.19 24.85
C ASN A 540 16.90 6.04 25.29
N THR A 541 17.05 4.89 24.66
CA THR A 541 16.28 3.70 25.02
C THR A 541 17.20 2.60 25.52
N VAL A 542 16.80 1.98 26.61
CA VAL A 542 17.44 0.77 27.11
C VAL A 542 16.56 -0.42 26.79
N ARG A 543 17.20 -1.51 26.46
CA ARG A 543 16.54 -2.79 26.21
C ARG A 543 17.30 -3.88 26.92
N GLN A 544 16.65 -4.97 27.16
CA GLN A 544 17.31 -6.20 27.60
C GLN A 544 18.38 -6.60 26.56
N THR A 545 19.64 -6.76 27.00
CA THR A 545 20.78 -7.10 26.15
C THR A 545 21.33 -8.50 26.41
N GLY A 546 20.87 -9.17 27.46
CA GLY A 546 21.29 -10.52 27.79
C GLY A 546 20.79 -11.00 29.14
N ILE A 547 21.23 -12.18 29.52
CA ILE A 547 21.02 -12.76 30.85
C ILE A 547 22.39 -13.19 31.34
N VAL A 548 22.80 -12.73 32.54
CA VAL A 548 24.03 -13.11 33.19
C VAL A 548 23.72 -13.76 34.56
N PRO A 549 24.48 -14.76 34.98
CA PRO A 549 24.34 -15.30 36.31
C PRO A 549 24.92 -14.33 37.34
N VAL A 550 24.10 -13.87 38.27
CA VAL A 550 24.53 -13.11 39.43
C VAL A 550 24.22 -13.96 40.66
N LYS A 551 25.27 -14.39 41.38
CA LYS A 551 25.14 -15.32 42.54
C LYS A 551 24.26 -16.55 42.20
N SER A 552 24.51 -17.17 41.06
CA SER A 552 23.77 -18.32 40.51
C SER A 552 22.30 -18.07 40.11
N SER A 553 21.82 -16.84 40.18
CA SER A 553 20.49 -16.47 39.68
C SER A 553 20.60 -15.82 38.31
N PRO A 554 19.78 -16.23 37.30
CA PRO A 554 19.71 -15.56 35.99
C PRO A 554 19.22 -14.13 36.21
N THR A 555 20.05 -13.16 35.85
CA THR A 555 19.73 -11.73 35.99
C THR A 555 19.71 -11.07 34.60
N VAL A 556 18.64 -10.34 34.30
CA VAL A 556 18.50 -9.62 33.06
C VAL A 556 19.46 -8.43 33.05
N THR A 557 20.24 -8.30 31.98
CA THR A 557 21.06 -7.11 31.73
C THR A 557 20.31 -6.14 30.82
N LEU A 558 20.43 -4.85 31.14
CA LEU A 558 19.91 -3.76 30.33
C LEU A 558 21.07 -2.99 29.71
N GLY A 559 20.96 -2.67 28.44
CA GLY A 559 21.94 -1.85 27.72
C GLY A 559 21.28 -0.82 26.85
N MET A 560 22.04 0.21 26.50
CA MET A 560 21.61 1.21 25.53
C MET A 560 21.53 0.55 24.15
N VAL A 561 20.43 0.80 23.44
CA VAL A 561 20.21 0.29 22.07
C VAL A 561 20.03 1.39 21.06
N ARG A 562 20.12 2.64 21.50
CA ARG A 562 19.99 3.82 20.67
C ARG A 562 20.59 5.04 21.33
N ASN A 563 21.20 5.91 20.54
CA ASN A 563 21.56 7.27 20.95
C ASN A 563 20.36 8.19 20.74
N ASN A 564 20.15 9.15 21.64
CA ASN A 564 19.18 10.21 21.43
C ASN A 564 19.69 11.22 20.37
N ASN A 565 18.76 11.81 19.65
CA ASN A 565 19.05 12.94 18.77
C ASN A 565 17.97 14.03 18.96
N PRO A 566 18.22 15.06 19.80
CA PRO A 566 17.27 16.15 20.01
C PRO A 566 17.08 17.05 18.79
N ASP A 567 18.00 16.95 17.80
CA ASP A 567 17.93 17.71 16.55
C ASP A 567 17.27 16.92 15.40
N LEU A 568 16.76 15.72 15.68
CA LEU A 568 16.07 14.90 14.69
C LEU A 568 14.84 15.63 14.17
N LYS A 569 14.71 15.73 12.85
CA LYS A 569 13.63 16.45 12.17
C LYS A 569 13.03 15.65 11.01
N TRP A 570 12.06 16.24 10.38
CA TRP A 570 11.41 15.75 9.17
C TRP A 570 12.41 15.64 8.01
N GLU A 571 12.29 14.60 7.20
CA GLU A 571 12.84 14.70 5.84
C GLU A 571 12.01 15.72 5.07
N THR A 572 12.64 16.60 4.30
CA THR A 572 11.96 17.64 3.55
C THR A 572 12.05 17.37 2.05
N LYS A 573 10.89 17.15 1.42
CA LYS A 573 10.79 16.96 -0.03
C LYS A 573 10.28 18.24 -0.68
N THR A 574 11.12 18.89 -1.48
CA THR A 574 10.75 20.03 -2.33
C THR A 574 10.49 19.53 -3.74
N THR A 575 9.32 19.85 -4.31
CA THR A 575 8.90 19.39 -5.62
C THR A 575 8.50 20.56 -6.50
N PHE A 576 9.03 20.59 -7.73
CA PHE A 576 8.60 21.44 -8.83
C PHE A 576 7.82 20.61 -9.85
N ASN A 577 6.71 21.14 -10.36
CA ASN A 577 5.86 20.54 -11.37
C ASN A 577 5.60 21.51 -12.51
N LEU A 578 5.58 20.99 -13.74
CA LEU A 578 5.12 21.69 -14.94
C LEU A 578 4.25 20.73 -15.76
N GLY A 579 3.03 21.12 -16.05
CA GLY A 579 2.06 20.28 -16.75
C GLY A 579 1.29 21.03 -17.82
N ALA A 580 0.82 20.30 -18.82
CA ALA A 580 -0.07 20.77 -19.88
C ALA A 580 -1.21 19.77 -20.08
N ASP A 581 -2.44 20.29 -20.14
CA ASP A 581 -3.64 19.53 -20.47
C ASP A 581 -4.19 20.03 -21.79
N ILE A 582 -4.30 19.15 -22.77
CA ILE A 582 -4.71 19.45 -24.14
C ILE A 582 -5.95 18.63 -24.48
N GLY A 583 -7.04 19.29 -24.81
CA GLY A 583 -8.28 18.67 -25.29
C GLY A 583 -8.54 19.05 -26.74
N LEU A 584 -8.78 18.05 -27.56
CA LEU A 584 -9.09 18.23 -28.98
C LEU A 584 -10.45 17.61 -29.35
N PHE A 585 -11.10 18.16 -30.39
CA PHE A 585 -12.33 17.62 -30.95
C PHE A 585 -13.46 17.44 -29.92
N ALA A 586 -13.80 18.53 -29.20
CA ALA A 586 -14.75 18.50 -28.08
C ALA A 586 -14.38 17.50 -26.96
N ASN A 587 -13.08 17.46 -26.64
CA ASN A 587 -12.47 16.57 -25.65
C ASN A 587 -12.56 15.07 -25.99
N ARG A 588 -12.79 14.71 -27.24
CA ARG A 588 -12.68 13.32 -27.67
C ARG A 588 -11.26 12.79 -27.66
N LEU A 589 -10.29 13.68 -27.73
CA LEU A 589 -8.89 13.38 -27.48
C LEU A 589 -8.40 14.29 -26.35
N MET A 590 -7.96 13.68 -25.27
CA MET A 590 -7.38 14.35 -24.12
C MET A 590 -5.94 13.88 -23.95
N LEU A 591 -4.99 14.80 -23.89
CA LEU A 591 -3.59 14.55 -23.62
C LEU A 591 -3.19 15.34 -22.38
N THR A 592 -2.63 14.67 -21.39
CA THR A 592 -1.97 15.28 -20.23
C THR A 592 -0.49 14.96 -20.30
N ALA A 593 0.35 15.97 -20.26
CA ALA A 593 1.80 15.83 -20.18
C ALA A 593 2.31 16.54 -18.92
N GLU A 594 3.14 15.90 -18.14
CA GLU A 594 3.65 16.49 -16.90
C GLU A 594 5.12 16.12 -16.69
N TYR A 595 5.92 17.13 -16.36
CA TYR A 595 7.30 16.99 -15.89
C TYR A 595 7.36 17.35 -14.41
N TYR A 596 8.12 16.58 -13.63
CA TYR A 596 8.40 16.89 -12.24
C TYR A 596 9.88 16.71 -11.90
N TYR A 597 10.33 17.51 -10.94
CA TYR A 597 11.61 17.38 -10.28
C TYR A 597 11.42 17.53 -8.78
N SER A 598 11.89 16.55 -8.01
CA SER A 598 11.85 16.55 -6.55
C SER A 598 13.24 16.39 -5.98
N LYS A 599 13.53 17.11 -4.90
CA LYS A 599 14.72 16.92 -4.08
C LYS A 599 14.30 16.67 -2.64
N THR A 600 14.72 15.55 -2.07
CA THR A 600 14.61 15.25 -0.64
C THR A 600 15.92 15.64 0.02
N THR A 601 15.85 16.50 1.02
CA THR A 601 16.94 16.91 1.89
C THR A 601 16.64 16.48 3.32
N ASP A 602 17.63 16.62 4.20
CA ASP A 602 17.49 16.18 5.60
C ASP A 602 17.07 14.70 5.70
N MET A 603 17.54 13.89 4.76
CA MET A 603 17.15 12.48 4.66
C MET A 603 17.74 11.71 5.84
N LEU A 604 16.91 10.87 6.43
CA LEU A 604 17.28 10.04 7.58
C LEU A 604 18.24 8.92 7.17
N TYR A 605 19.30 8.76 7.95
CA TYR A 605 20.20 7.63 7.83
C TYR A 605 20.82 7.29 9.19
N ALA A 606 21.11 6.02 9.44
CA ALA A 606 21.78 5.55 10.64
C ALA A 606 23.29 5.56 10.40
N TYR A 607 23.99 6.49 11.03
CA TYR A 607 25.44 6.65 10.91
C TYR A 607 26.17 5.92 12.01
N GLU A 608 27.28 5.27 11.66
CA GLU A 608 28.20 4.72 12.65
C GLU A 608 28.90 5.86 13.41
N VAL A 609 28.95 5.76 14.72
CA VAL A 609 29.56 6.74 15.60
C VAL A 609 30.47 6.07 16.62
N PRO A 610 31.55 6.77 17.08
CA PRO A 610 32.48 6.20 18.06
C PRO A 610 31.84 6.03 19.44
N VAL A 611 32.19 4.94 20.09
CA VAL A 611 31.80 4.64 21.48
C VAL A 611 33.10 4.54 22.30
N PRO A 612 33.38 5.48 23.23
CA PRO A 612 32.70 6.76 23.54
C PRO A 612 32.99 7.86 22.49
N PRO A 613 32.35 9.02 22.47
CA PRO A 613 31.46 9.56 23.50
C PRO A 613 29.99 9.13 23.40
N PHE A 614 29.59 8.49 22.29
CA PHE A 614 28.25 7.98 22.16
C PHE A 614 28.03 6.74 23.02
N ALA A 615 26.80 6.52 23.49
CA ALA A 615 26.45 5.37 24.31
C ALA A 615 26.16 4.09 23.47
N TYR A 616 25.89 4.27 22.17
CA TYR A 616 25.62 3.22 21.20
C TYR A 616 26.36 3.52 19.88
N ASN A 617 26.66 2.51 19.11
CA ASN A 617 27.52 2.62 17.92
C ASN A 617 26.83 3.23 16.70
N THR A 618 25.54 3.55 16.75
CA THR A 618 24.81 4.21 15.65
C THR A 618 24.02 5.41 16.13
N LEU A 619 23.94 6.44 15.27
CA LEU A 619 23.12 7.63 15.46
C LEU A 619 22.23 7.87 14.24
N LEU A 620 20.92 7.95 14.44
CA LEU A 620 20.00 8.38 13.39
C LEU A 620 20.08 9.90 13.24
N ALA A 621 20.41 10.40 12.05
CA ALA A 621 20.57 11.83 11.77
C ALA A 621 20.05 12.21 10.39
N ASN A 622 19.71 13.50 10.23
CA ASN A 622 19.15 14.09 9.01
C ASN A 622 20.26 14.71 8.15
N ILE A 623 21.03 13.91 7.41
CA ILE A 623 22.19 14.39 6.65
C ILE A 623 22.08 14.06 5.16
N GLY A 624 21.40 12.98 4.80
CA GLY A 624 21.31 12.49 3.44
C GLY A 624 20.51 13.40 2.49
N SER A 625 20.71 13.19 1.19
CA SER A 625 19.88 13.82 0.15
C SER A 625 19.75 12.95 -1.10
N MET A 626 18.60 13.07 -1.77
CA MET A 626 18.32 12.41 -3.04
C MET A 626 17.47 13.27 -3.96
N SER A 627 17.48 12.96 -5.24
CA SER A 627 16.58 13.57 -6.23
C SER A 627 15.74 12.52 -6.94
N ASN A 628 14.57 12.95 -7.41
CA ASN A 628 13.69 12.16 -8.25
C ASN A 628 13.08 13.07 -9.32
N ARG A 629 13.10 12.64 -10.58
CA ARG A 629 12.56 13.36 -11.71
C ARG A 629 11.82 12.42 -12.63
N GLY A 630 10.82 12.94 -13.33
CA GLY A 630 10.10 12.12 -14.29
C GLY A 630 9.27 12.92 -15.26
N PHE A 631 8.84 12.20 -16.29
CA PHE A 631 7.92 12.68 -17.31
C PHE A 631 6.75 11.72 -17.40
N GLU A 632 5.54 12.25 -17.35
CA GLU A 632 4.29 11.51 -17.31
C GLU A 632 3.41 11.92 -18.48
N LEU A 633 2.83 10.95 -19.18
CA LEU A 633 1.87 11.15 -20.25
C LEU A 633 0.61 10.36 -19.96
N GLY A 634 -0.54 11.02 -20.08
CA GLY A 634 -1.86 10.40 -20.08
C GLY A 634 -2.56 10.73 -21.39
N LEU A 635 -3.06 9.73 -22.09
CA LEU A 635 -3.84 9.87 -23.32
C LEU A 635 -5.20 9.20 -23.13
N SER A 636 -6.27 9.94 -23.38
CA SER A 636 -7.63 9.39 -23.44
C SER A 636 -8.24 9.76 -24.78
N VAL A 637 -8.69 8.76 -25.52
CA VAL A 637 -9.28 8.94 -26.85
C VAL A 637 -10.63 8.24 -26.88
N GLN A 638 -11.66 8.97 -27.33
CA GLN A 638 -13.00 8.47 -27.60
C GLN A 638 -13.28 8.53 -29.10
N PRO A 639 -12.78 7.59 -29.90
CA PRO A 639 -12.92 7.62 -31.35
C PRO A 639 -14.36 7.39 -31.79
N ILE A 640 -15.13 6.62 -31.05
CA ILE A 640 -16.52 6.32 -31.32
C ILE A 640 -17.35 6.67 -30.09
N SER A 641 -18.38 7.51 -30.32
CA SER A 641 -19.40 7.81 -29.31
C SER A 641 -20.74 7.90 -30.01
N LYS A 642 -21.44 6.77 -30.09
CA LYS A 642 -22.77 6.64 -30.69
C LYS A 642 -23.72 6.06 -29.65
N LYS A 643 -25.03 6.11 -29.91
CA LYS A 643 -26.07 5.60 -29.02
C LYS A 643 -25.85 4.14 -28.63
N ASP A 644 -25.40 3.32 -29.58
CA ASP A 644 -25.31 1.87 -29.48
C ASP A 644 -23.84 1.37 -29.42
N MET A 645 -22.86 2.28 -29.54
CA MET A 645 -21.44 1.94 -29.55
C MET A 645 -20.60 3.07 -28.99
N ASP A 646 -19.82 2.78 -27.97
CA ASP A 646 -18.86 3.69 -27.34
C ASP A 646 -17.50 3.00 -27.22
N LEU A 647 -16.44 3.65 -27.72
CA LEU A 647 -15.07 3.15 -27.62
C LEU A 647 -14.21 4.20 -26.94
N ASN A 648 -13.64 3.82 -25.78
CA ASN A 648 -12.71 4.64 -25.02
C ASN A 648 -11.37 3.93 -24.92
N ILE A 649 -10.30 4.62 -25.28
CA ILE A 649 -8.92 4.12 -25.20
C ILE A 649 -8.15 5.03 -24.25
N ASN A 650 -7.64 4.46 -23.16
CA ASN A 650 -6.82 5.16 -22.19
C ASN A 650 -5.42 4.56 -22.18
N MET A 651 -4.41 5.41 -22.20
CA MET A 651 -3.01 5.02 -22.15
C MET A 651 -2.25 5.92 -21.20
N ASN A 652 -1.43 5.32 -20.35
CA ASN A 652 -0.58 6.02 -19.40
C ASN A 652 0.87 5.57 -19.59
N LEU A 653 1.78 6.54 -19.65
CA LEU A 653 3.23 6.31 -19.73
C LEU A 653 3.92 7.15 -18.67
N SER A 654 4.92 6.55 -18.02
CA SER A 654 5.72 7.22 -17.00
C SER A 654 7.18 6.84 -17.14
N PHE A 655 8.03 7.85 -17.22
CA PHE A 655 9.49 7.71 -17.20
C PHE A 655 9.98 8.39 -15.93
N GLN A 656 10.66 7.64 -15.07
CA GLN A 656 11.15 8.16 -13.80
C GLN A 656 12.59 7.74 -13.54
N SER A 657 13.35 8.61 -12.86
CA SER A 657 14.70 8.35 -12.43
C SER A 657 14.94 8.98 -11.08
N ASN A 658 15.41 8.18 -10.12
CA ASN A 658 15.89 8.69 -8.83
C ASN A 658 17.43 8.62 -8.78
N LYS A 659 18.02 9.43 -7.92
CA LYS A 659 19.46 9.48 -7.70
C LYS A 659 19.75 9.78 -6.24
N LEU A 660 20.52 8.93 -5.59
CA LEU A 660 21.12 9.21 -4.29
C LEU A 660 22.25 10.24 -4.46
N ILE A 661 22.09 11.44 -3.89
CA ILE A 661 23.04 12.53 -4.09
C ILE A 661 24.18 12.44 -3.08
N SER A 662 23.86 12.30 -1.79
CA SER A 662 24.84 12.28 -0.69
C SER A 662 24.30 11.53 0.52
N LEU A 663 25.22 10.87 1.22
CA LEU A 663 25.03 10.33 2.58
C LEU A 663 26.12 10.87 3.52
N SER A 664 26.67 12.05 3.25
CA SER A 664 27.70 12.70 4.06
C SER A 664 27.34 14.16 4.37
N GLY A 665 27.79 14.66 5.49
CA GLY A 665 27.58 16.03 5.95
C GLY A 665 28.09 16.23 7.37
N ASP A 666 27.69 17.32 8.00
CA ASP A 666 28.08 17.71 9.35
C ASP A 666 26.95 17.47 10.36
N TYR A 667 27.30 16.95 11.51
CA TYR A 667 26.43 16.89 12.68
C TYR A 667 27.19 17.44 13.90
N LYS A 668 26.83 18.65 14.33
CA LYS A 668 27.41 19.35 15.49
C LYS A 668 28.95 19.49 15.41
N GLY A 669 29.48 19.79 14.22
CA GLY A 669 30.91 19.92 13.98
C GLY A 669 31.65 18.60 13.78
N MET A 670 30.93 17.48 13.78
CA MET A 670 31.48 16.16 13.44
C MET A 670 31.11 15.80 12.00
N SER A 671 32.11 15.54 11.18
CA SER A 671 31.89 15.02 9.82
C SER A 671 31.35 13.60 9.91
N MET A 672 30.17 13.37 9.35
CA MET A 672 29.52 12.06 9.27
C MET A 672 29.42 11.62 7.81
N SER A 673 29.77 10.39 7.53
CA SER A 673 29.62 9.80 6.21
C SER A 673 29.26 8.34 6.31
N ALA A 674 28.36 7.89 5.44
CA ALA A 674 28.15 6.47 5.21
C ALA A 674 29.05 6.00 4.06
N ALA A 675 29.25 4.69 3.94
CA ALA A 675 29.95 4.10 2.81
C ALA A 675 29.30 4.50 1.46
N ASN A 676 30.12 4.83 0.47
CA ASN A 676 29.63 5.17 -0.86
C ASN A 676 28.94 4.01 -1.57
N ILE A 677 29.25 2.78 -1.18
CA ILE A 677 28.67 1.54 -1.69
C ILE A 677 28.31 0.69 -0.47
N THR A 678 27.05 0.35 -0.34
CA THR A 678 26.53 -0.47 0.76
C THR A 678 25.65 -1.58 0.19
N PRO A 679 25.90 -2.86 0.53
CA PRO A 679 25.00 -3.95 0.15
C PRO A 679 23.65 -3.78 0.88
N ILE A 680 22.54 -3.94 0.15
CA ILE A 680 21.18 -3.81 0.68
C ILE A 680 20.28 -4.99 0.32
N GLY A 681 20.76 -5.92 -0.49
CA GLY A 681 20.03 -7.13 -0.84
C GLY A 681 20.95 -8.24 -1.31
N SER A 682 20.66 -9.45 -0.85
CA SER A 682 21.37 -10.69 -1.21
C SER A 682 20.42 -11.62 -1.97
N LEU A 683 20.99 -12.55 -2.74
CA LEU A 683 20.27 -13.72 -3.25
C LEU A 683 20.37 -14.83 -2.21
N ASP A 684 19.27 -15.08 -1.51
CA ASP A 684 19.18 -16.21 -0.61
C ASP A 684 19.16 -17.51 -1.42
N GLY A 685 19.99 -18.48 -1.02
CA GLY A 685 20.07 -19.78 -1.68
C GLY A 685 20.87 -19.85 -2.98
N ALA A 686 21.47 -18.77 -3.45
CA ALA A 686 22.35 -18.79 -4.61
C ALA A 686 23.74 -19.32 -4.23
N GLY A 687 23.93 -20.63 -4.40
CA GLY A 687 25.23 -21.29 -4.36
C GLY A 687 25.58 -21.93 -3.03
N GLN A 688 26.10 -23.17 -3.11
CA GLN A 688 26.54 -23.99 -2.00
C GLN A 688 27.81 -23.45 -1.29
N ASN A 689 28.42 -22.38 -1.75
CA ASN A 689 29.75 -21.97 -1.34
C ASN A 689 29.81 -20.78 -0.38
N GLY A 690 28.68 -20.38 0.24
CA GLY A 690 28.69 -19.45 1.39
C GLY A 690 29.41 -18.11 1.13
N GLY A 691 29.54 -17.70 -0.12
CA GLY A 691 30.08 -16.39 -0.48
C GLY A 691 29.07 -15.28 -0.20
N ASP A 692 29.57 -14.06 -0.05
CA ASP A 692 28.76 -12.86 0.04
C ASP A 692 27.90 -12.74 -1.22
N ASN A 693 26.64 -13.19 -1.12
CA ASN A 693 25.68 -13.21 -2.24
C ASN A 693 24.96 -11.87 -2.39
N ASN A 694 25.59 -10.79 -1.98
CA ASN A 694 25.07 -9.44 -2.15
C ASN A 694 25.00 -9.12 -3.65
N VAL A 695 23.83 -8.78 -4.12
CA VAL A 695 23.57 -8.48 -5.54
C VAL A 695 22.94 -7.11 -5.74
N VAL A 696 22.30 -6.57 -4.71
CA VAL A 696 21.70 -5.24 -4.75
C VAL A 696 22.45 -4.30 -3.82
N TYR A 697 22.84 -3.16 -4.37
CA TYR A 697 23.66 -2.19 -3.66
C TYR A 697 23.00 -0.81 -3.68
N GLN A 698 23.23 -0.08 -2.61
CA GLN A 698 23.01 1.35 -2.52
C GLN A 698 24.32 2.06 -2.86
N ILE A 699 24.34 2.84 -3.94
CA ILE A 699 25.55 3.51 -4.43
C ILE A 699 25.27 5.01 -4.52
N VAL A 700 26.09 5.82 -3.85
CA VAL A 700 26.02 7.29 -3.97
C VAL A 700 26.32 7.70 -5.42
N GLY A 701 25.45 8.55 -5.97
CA GLY A 701 25.50 8.97 -7.37
C GLY A 701 24.68 8.10 -8.34
N GLN A 702 24.07 6.99 -7.88
CA GLN A 702 23.25 6.09 -8.68
C GLN A 702 21.78 6.06 -8.19
N THR A 703 20.95 5.28 -8.88
CA THR A 703 19.59 4.97 -8.44
C THR A 703 19.62 4.12 -7.17
N LEU A 704 18.58 4.17 -6.37
CA LEU A 704 18.44 3.25 -5.23
C LEU A 704 18.19 1.82 -5.74
N GLY A 705 18.89 0.85 -5.15
CA GLY A 705 18.72 -0.56 -5.49
C GLY A 705 19.35 -0.94 -6.85
N VAL A 706 20.61 -0.66 -7.03
CA VAL A 706 21.36 -1.03 -8.24
C VAL A 706 21.82 -2.49 -8.15
N PHE A 707 21.58 -3.28 -9.18
CA PHE A 707 22.26 -4.56 -9.33
C PHE A 707 23.75 -4.30 -9.64
N TYR A 708 24.61 -4.84 -8.80
CA TYR A 708 26.06 -4.75 -8.97
C TYR A 708 26.64 -6.16 -8.90
N LEU A 709 26.88 -6.74 -10.07
CA LEU A 709 27.28 -8.12 -10.27
C LEU A 709 28.60 -8.18 -11.01
N PRO A 710 29.42 -9.25 -10.82
CA PRO A 710 30.58 -9.51 -11.67
C PRO A 710 30.13 -9.68 -13.14
N ASP A 711 30.89 -9.09 -14.05
CA ASP A 711 30.69 -9.28 -15.49
C ASP A 711 31.29 -10.63 -15.90
N CYS A 712 30.40 -11.59 -16.21
CA CYS A 712 30.79 -12.91 -16.65
C CYS A 712 31.20 -12.86 -18.14
N LYS A 713 32.49 -12.95 -18.44
CA LYS A 713 33.05 -12.92 -19.80
C LYS A 713 33.03 -14.28 -20.52
N GLY A 714 32.22 -15.22 -20.09
CA GLY A 714 32.08 -16.53 -20.69
C GLY A 714 32.35 -17.68 -19.70
N GLN A 715 32.04 -18.89 -20.11
CA GLN A 715 32.42 -20.10 -19.36
C GLN A 715 33.91 -20.34 -19.53
N VAL A 716 34.61 -20.56 -18.41
CA VAL A 716 35.97 -21.08 -18.39
C VAL A 716 35.93 -22.59 -18.56
#